data_4a3c726cfdbff67db2f138f547172ae5
#
_entry.id   4a3c726cfdbff67db2f138f547172ae5
#
_cell.length_a   1.000
_cell.length_b   1.000
_cell.length_c   1.000
_cell.angle_alpha   90.00
_cell.angle_beta   90.00
_cell.angle_gamma   90.00
#
_symmetry.space_group_name_H-M   'P 1'
#
loop_
_entity.id
_entity.type
_entity.pdbx_description
1 polymer ?
#
loop_
_entity_poly.entity_id
_entity_poly.type
_entity_poly.pdbx_seq_one_letter_code
_entity_poly.pdbx_strand_id
1 'polypeptide(L)'
;MSFDKFTDKARKVLVLAQDEARGLHQPYVGTEHILLGLIQEKEGLAAQALERLNIKYDAVVQAIRQVVTIDENADVSGHLSFTPRVKRVLENSLREAMQMGQSYISTEHLLLGIVREGEGTALDVLGRLGVKGDDIRGALNDLVGQSPVYAGRSAFDAMGPSPDSMLKEFGTDLTKKASDGKLDPVIGRAGEIERVMQVLSRRQKNNPLLIGEPGVGKTAVVEGLAQLIVANQVPDLLRNKRLFTLDVSALVAGSKYRGEFEDRLKKCIKEVQDAGDIILFIDEMHTLIGAGSAEGSIDAAAILKPPLSRGEIQVIGATTIDEYRKHLEKDSALERRFQPITVGEPNEEQAIRILGGLRDRYEAHHQVHFTDEALQAAVEMSDRYIQDRFLPDKAIDVIDEAGARMRIRNMTLPKELRDLDDKLREVRSKKDKAIGAQDFETAAELRDKESKLKTEREQAEKKWEEDTSKQVSQVTVKDIADVVSMTTGVPVSNLTEAETEKLLRMESVLHERVIGQDEAVTALSKAIRRSRAGLKDPKRPAGSFIFLGPSGVGKTELSKALAEFLFNSEDALLSFDMSEYMEKHSVSRLVGSPPGYVGFDEGGQLTKAVRQKPYSVVLFDEIEKAHPDVFNILLQILEEGRLTDAQGRTVDFRNTVIIMTSNVGAREIAQTTPLGFSGNDHAGLSDKEIKSRVMAEMKKLFRPEFLNRIDEIIVFKSLTDEQIAQIVELMVADLRERMIAQNMSINLTPAATKLIAKEGTDTTFGARPLRRAIQRLLEDPLSEQILEGKWQSGSIVDVDVDESGENLEFKQGSGVVPAPRKRDSIARDAELLLTNYDLGHAGLPSAGSGGGTASGGAAD
;
A
#
# COMPACT_ATOMS: atom_id res chain seq x y z
N MET A 1 8.36 -27.31 -13.42
CA MET A 1 7.02 -27.07 -14.00
C MET A 1 6.00 -27.52 -12.97
N SER A 2 5.08 -26.65 -12.57
CA SER A 2 3.95 -27.03 -11.71
C SER A 2 2.95 -27.87 -12.52
N PHE A 3 2.53 -29.01 -11.98
CA PHE A 3 1.56 -29.92 -12.62
C PHE A 3 0.12 -29.39 -12.56
N ASP A 4 -0.11 -28.20 -11.98
CA ASP A 4 -1.44 -27.58 -11.82
C ASP A 4 -2.10 -27.18 -13.16
N LYS A 5 -1.30 -27.03 -14.19
CA LYS A 5 -1.77 -26.68 -15.55
C LYS A 5 -2.19 -27.88 -16.41
N PHE A 6 -2.17 -29.09 -15.87
CA PHE A 6 -2.57 -30.30 -16.61
C PHE A 6 -3.99 -30.74 -16.23
N THR A 7 -4.79 -31.15 -17.21
CA THR A 7 -6.07 -31.80 -16.94
C THR A 7 -5.85 -33.14 -16.23
N ASP A 8 -6.89 -33.66 -15.55
CA ASP A 8 -6.79 -34.94 -14.84
C ASP A 8 -6.38 -36.09 -15.77
N LYS A 9 -6.89 -36.11 -17.00
CA LYS A 9 -6.50 -37.09 -18.03
C LYS A 9 -5.03 -36.94 -18.42
N ALA A 10 -4.53 -35.74 -18.62
CA ALA A 10 -3.12 -35.50 -18.93
C ALA A 10 -2.20 -35.86 -17.77
N ARG A 11 -2.61 -35.63 -16.52
CA ARG A 11 -1.87 -36.09 -15.32
C ARG A 11 -1.82 -37.62 -15.27
N LYS A 12 -2.93 -38.30 -15.54
CA LYS A 12 -3.03 -39.76 -15.62
C LYS A 12 -2.07 -40.32 -16.66
N VAL A 13 -1.95 -39.69 -17.84
CA VAL A 13 -0.99 -40.08 -18.87
C VAL A 13 0.45 -40.06 -18.36
N LEU A 14 0.82 -39.03 -17.60
CA LEU A 14 2.18 -38.92 -17.05
C LEU A 14 2.48 -40.00 -15.99
N VAL A 15 1.47 -40.39 -15.21
CA VAL A 15 1.59 -41.51 -14.24
C VAL A 15 1.72 -42.81 -15.00
N LEU A 16 0.85 -43.10 -15.98
CA LEU A 16 0.94 -44.26 -16.85
C LEU A 16 2.26 -44.35 -17.57
N ALA A 17 2.82 -43.22 -18.05
CA ALA A 17 4.14 -43.19 -18.67
C ALA A 17 5.28 -43.60 -17.72
N GLN A 18 5.16 -43.28 -16.42
CA GLN A 18 6.13 -43.77 -15.41
C GLN A 18 5.98 -45.29 -15.17
N ASP A 19 4.75 -45.77 -15.13
CA ASP A 19 4.50 -47.22 -14.95
C ASP A 19 4.98 -48.04 -16.18
N GLU A 20 4.80 -47.51 -17.40
CA GLU A 20 5.30 -48.11 -18.63
C GLU A 20 6.85 -48.13 -18.66
N ALA A 21 7.51 -47.06 -18.20
CA ALA A 21 8.97 -47.02 -18.09
C ALA A 21 9.49 -48.09 -17.10
N ARG A 22 8.78 -48.32 -16.00
CA ARG A 22 9.09 -49.42 -15.05
C ARG A 22 8.86 -50.80 -15.69
N GLY A 23 7.75 -50.97 -16.41
CA GLY A 23 7.42 -52.20 -17.12
C GLY A 23 8.41 -52.57 -18.21
N LEU A 24 9.07 -51.58 -18.82
CA LEU A 24 10.11 -51.76 -19.82
C LEU A 24 11.55 -51.70 -19.24
N HIS A 25 11.69 -51.75 -17.90
CA HIS A 25 12.96 -51.69 -17.16
C HIS A 25 13.90 -50.53 -17.59
N GLN A 26 13.28 -49.34 -17.73
CA GLN A 26 14.02 -48.14 -18.11
C GLN A 26 14.19 -47.20 -16.88
N PRO A 27 15.41 -46.71 -16.59
CA PRO A 27 15.67 -45.84 -15.43
C PRO A 27 15.20 -44.39 -15.61
N TYR A 28 14.53 -44.06 -16.71
CA TYR A 28 14.04 -42.75 -17.06
C TYR A 28 12.73 -42.82 -17.86
N VAL A 29 11.95 -41.74 -17.85
CA VAL A 29 10.74 -41.60 -18.68
C VAL A 29 11.12 -40.87 -19.96
N GLY A 30 11.05 -41.60 -21.09
CA GLY A 30 11.28 -41.06 -22.44
C GLY A 30 9.97 -40.71 -23.17
N THR A 31 10.09 -40.16 -24.37
CA THR A 31 8.94 -39.78 -25.24
C THR A 31 8.07 -40.97 -25.62
N GLU A 32 8.66 -42.16 -25.83
CA GLU A 32 8.01 -43.43 -26.04
C GLU A 32 7.07 -43.83 -24.93
N HIS A 33 7.44 -43.56 -23.67
CA HIS A 33 6.60 -43.89 -22.52
C HIS A 33 5.39 -42.93 -22.44
N ILE A 34 5.58 -41.64 -22.83
CA ILE A 34 4.44 -40.70 -22.96
C ILE A 34 3.48 -41.18 -24.03
N LEU A 35 3.97 -41.70 -25.16
CA LEU A 35 3.14 -42.24 -26.24
C LEU A 35 2.35 -43.46 -25.78
N LEU A 36 2.96 -44.38 -25.03
CA LEU A 36 2.26 -45.53 -24.43
C LEU A 36 1.20 -45.09 -23.42
N GLY A 37 1.52 -44.12 -22.56
CA GLY A 37 0.57 -43.56 -21.59
C GLY A 37 -0.64 -42.92 -22.29
N LEU A 38 -0.43 -42.21 -23.44
CA LEU A 38 -1.51 -41.63 -24.23
C LEU A 38 -2.45 -42.72 -24.82
N ILE A 39 -1.91 -43.83 -25.27
CA ILE A 39 -2.71 -44.94 -25.83
C ILE A 39 -3.47 -45.67 -24.69
N GLN A 40 -2.88 -45.82 -23.54
CA GLN A 40 -3.44 -46.56 -22.40
C GLN A 40 -4.54 -45.78 -21.67
N GLU A 41 -4.55 -44.45 -21.75
CA GLU A 41 -5.58 -43.59 -21.13
C GLU A 41 -6.98 -43.82 -21.75
N LYS A 42 -7.07 -44.16 -23.03
CA LYS A 42 -8.28 -44.57 -23.81
C LYS A 42 -9.39 -43.52 -24.00
N GLU A 43 -9.58 -42.61 -23.06
CA GLU A 43 -10.70 -41.66 -23.06
C GLU A 43 -10.36 -40.29 -23.67
N GLY A 44 -9.08 -39.97 -23.83
CA GLY A 44 -8.59 -38.69 -24.34
C GLY A 44 -8.66 -38.60 -25.86
N LEU A 45 -8.66 -37.37 -26.37
CA LEU A 45 -8.64 -37.12 -27.84
C LEU A 45 -7.37 -37.68 -28.50
N ALA A 46 -6.25 -37.70 -27.78
CA ALA A 46 -5.04 -38.32 -28.30
C ALA A 46 -5.19 -39.82 -28.55
N ALA A 47 -5.77 -40.55 -27.61
CA ALA A 47 -6.04 -41.97 -27.75
C ALA A 47 -6.97 -42.26 -28.93
N GLN A 48 -8.04 -41.49 -29.09
CA GLN A 48 -8.97 -41.59 -30.20
C GLN A 48 -8.31 -41.29 -31.57
N ALA A 49 -7.42 -40.30 -31.61
CA ALA A 49 -6.65 -39.98 -32.83
C ALA A 49 -5.70 -41.11 -33.21
N LEU A 50 -4.99 -41.68 -32.25
CA LEU A 50 -4.10 -42.83 -32.46
C LEU A 50 -4.82 -44.08 -32.89
N GLU A 51 -6.02 -44.33 -32.33
CA GLU A 51 -6.90 -45.43 -32.69
C GLU A 51 -7.41 -45.28 -34.16
N ARG A 52 -7.83 -44.09 -34.58
CA ARG A 52 -8.22 -43.82 -35.98
C ARG A 52 -7.07 -44.04 -36.98
N LEU A 53 -5.84 -43.78 -36.56
CA LEU A 53 -4.65 -44.07 -37.33
C LEU A 53 -4.18 -45.52 -37.23
N ASN A 54 -5.03 -46.38 -36.61
CA ASN A 54 -4.81 -47.83 -36.39
C ASN A 54 -3.51 -48.13 -35.61
N ILE A 55 -3.11 -47.25 -34.69
CA ILE A 55 -1.97 -47.43 -33.82
C ILE A 55 -2.43 -48.16 -32.54
N LYS A 56 -2.05 -49.44 -32.44
CA LYS A 56 -2.41 -50.31 -31.32
C LYS A 56 -1.26 -50.40 -30.31
N TYR A 57 -1.59 -50.51 -29.02
CA TYR A 57 -0.62 -50.58 -27.94
C TYR A 57 0.47 -51.68 -28.18
N ASP A 58 0.07 -52.91 -28.52
CA ASP A 58 1.01 -54.01 -28.75
C ASP A 58 1.98 -53.76 -29.89
N ALA A 59 1.55 -53.11 -30.97
CA ALA A 59 2.38 -52.75 -32.10
C ALA A 59 3.44 -51.69 -31.73
N VAL A 60 3.03 -50.70 -30.86
CA VAL A 60 3.96 -49.68 -30.36
C VAL A 60 4.98 -50.30 -29.43
N VAL A 61 4.58 -51.20 -28.49
CA VAL A 61 5.50 -51.90 -27.58
C VAL A 61 6.53 -52.73 -28.37
N GLN A 62 6.08 -53.48 -29.41
CA GLN A 62 6.99 -54.23 -30.28
C GLN A 62 7.98 -53.34 -31.01
N ALA A 63 7.51 -52.22 -31.52
CA ALA A 63 8.38 -51.24 -32.20
C ALA A 63 9.41 -50.61 -31.25
N ILE A 64 8.99 -50.28 -30.01
CA ILE A 64 9.89 -49.78 -28.95
C ILE A 64 11.01 -50.78 -28.64
N ARG A 65 10.64 -52.03 -28.47
CA ARG A 65 11.61 -53.11 -28.19
C ARG A 65 12.66 -53.32 -29.28
N GLN A 66 12.40 -52.89 -30.51
CA GLN A 66 13.34 -52.92 -31.62
C GLN A 66 14.24 -51.68 -31.69
N VAL A 67 13.86 -50.61 -31.06
CA VAL A 67 14.59 -49.31 -31.11
C VAL A 67 15.39 -49.07 -29.83
N VAL A 68 14.88 -49.54 -28.67
CA VAL A 68 15.48 -49.27 -27.36
C VAL A 68 16.03 -50.56 -26.80
N THR A 69 17.30 -50.54 -26.33
CA THR A 69 17.93 -51.63 -25.59
C THR A 69 17.34 -51.70 -24.19
N ILE A 70 16.78 -52.82 -23.81
CA ILE A 70 16.22 -53.08 -22.46
C ILE A 70 17.34 -53.61 -21.62
N ASP A 71 17.60 -53.01 -20.47
CA ASP A 71 18.52 -53.46 -19.45
C ASP A 71 17.73 -54.10 -18.30
N GLU A 72 17.65 -55.43 -18.30
CA GLU A 72 16.90 -56.21 -17.28
C GLU A 72 17.41 -56.01 -15.85
N ASN A 73 18.60 -55.44 -15.66
CA ASN A 73 19.25 -55.21 -14.35
C ASN A 73 19.15 -53.74 -13.88
N ALA A 74 18.42 -52.87 -14.60
CA ALA A 74 18.27 -51.48 -14.22
C ALA A 74 17.44 -51.34 -12.93
N ASP A 75 17.93 -50.57 -11.96
CA ASP A 75 17.19 -50.27 -10.73
C ASP A 75 16.06 -49.26 -11.04
N VAL A 76 14.82 -49.76 -11.05
CA VAL A 76 13.59 -48.99 -11.33
C VAL A 76 12.74 -48.73 -10.07
N SER A 77 13.31 -48.96 -8.86
CA SER A 77 12.58 -48.89 -7.58
C SER A 77 12.31 -47.48 -7.07
N GLY A 78 12.91 -46.43 -7.68
CA GLY A 78 12.79 -45.03 -7.26
C GLY A 78 11.86 -44.17 -8.13
N HIS A 79 11.87 -42.86 -7.88
CA HIS A 79 11.19 -41.86 -8.69
C HIS A 79 11.96 -41.71 -10.02
N LEU A 80 11.32 -42.08 -11.14
CA LEU A 80 11.96 -42.02 -12.44
C LEU A 80 11.98 -40.56 -12.98
N SER A 81 13.17 -40.11 -13.41
CA SER A 81 13.37 -38.78 -13.95
C SER A 81 12.93 -38.67 -15.42
N PHE A 82 12.34 -37.57 -15.79
CA PHE A 82 12.03 -37.25 -17.19
C PHE A 82 13.30 -36.91 -17.99
N THR A 83 13.41 -37.45 -19.18
CA THR A 83 14.49 -37.10 -20.09
C THR A 83 14.42 -35.60 -20.50
N PRO A 84 15.53 -34.95 -20.90
CA PRO A 84 15.53 -33.59 -21.42
C PRO A 84 14.56 -33.40 -22.58
N ARG A 85 14.37 -34.41 -23.43
CA ARG A 85 13.40 -34.38 -24.53
C ARG A 85 11.96 -34.36 -24.05
N VAL A 86 11.62 -35.17 -23.04
CA VAL A 86 10.27 -35.12 -22.44
C VAL A 86 10.00 -33.74 -21.85
N LYS A 87 10.96 -33.09 -21.21
CA LYS A 87 10.78 -31.73 -20.71
C LYS A 87 10.45 -30.74 -21.83
N ARG A 88 11.11 -30.84 -23.00
CA ARG A 88 10.76 -30.04 -24.18
C ARG A 88 9.40 -30.38 -24.77
N VAL A 89 9.02 -31.66 -24.80
CA VAL A 89 7.67 -32.07 -25.20
C VAL A 89 6.62 -31.41 -24.30
N LEU A 90 6.81 -31.39 -22.98
CA LEU A 90 5.88 -30.73 -22.05
C LEU A 90 5.82 -29.20 -22.26
N GLU A 91 6.95 -28.55 -22.58
CA GLU A 91 6.99 -27.14 -22.95
C GLU A 91 6.28 -26.87 -24.27
N ASN A 92 6.49 -27.73 -25.26
CA ASN A 92 5.80 -27.65 -26.55
C ASN A 92 4.29 -27.91 -26.39
N SER A 93 3.89 -28.82 -25.51
CA SER A 93 2.48 -29.07 -25.19
C SER A 93 1.79 -27.84 -24.58
N LEU A 94 2.49 -27.07 -23.75
CA LEU A 94 1.98 -25.80 -23.23
C LEU A 94 1.81 -24.76 -24.35
N ARG A 95 2.76 -24.70 -25.29
CA ARG A 95 2.66 -23.81 -26.46
C ARG A 95 1.50 -24.19 -27.38
N GLU A 96 1.28 -25.49 -27.61
CA GLU A 96 0.14 -25.97 -28.41
C GLU A 96 -1.20 -25.66 -27.71
N ALA A 97 -1.29 -25.85 -26.38
CA ALA A 97 -2.47 -25.47 -25.60
C ALA A 97 -2.78 -23.96 -25.71
N MET A 98 -1.75 -23.12 -25.59
CA MET A 98 -1.89 -21.67 -25.77
C MET A 98 -2.31 -21.29 -27.18
N GLN A 99 -1.74 -21.93 -28.21
CA GLN A 99 -2.15 -21.72 -29.62
C GLN A 99 -3.59 -22.15 -29.90
N MET A 100 -4.08 -23.18 -29.19
CA MET A 100 -5.48 -23.64 -29.26
C MET A 100 -6.41 -22.85 -28.33
N GLY A 101 -5.91 -21.78 -27.66
CA GLY A 101 -6.69 -20.91 -26.78
C GLY A 101 -7.11 -21.57 -25.48
N GLN A 102 -6.34 -22.56 -24.97
CA GLN A 102 -6.65 -23.29 -23.75
C GLN A 102 -5.63 -22.93 -22.64
N SER A 103 -6.12 -22.82 -21.43
CA SER A 103 -5.31 -22.53 -20.24
C SER A 103 -4.74 -23.79 -19.58
N TYR A 104 -5.20 -24.99 -19.96
CA TYR A 104 -4.77 -26.26 -19.41
C TYR A 104 -4.27 -27.19 -20.52
N ILE A 105 -3.25 -28.00 -20.17
CA ILE A 105 -2.66 -28.99 -21.06
C ILE A 105 -3.51 -30.27 -20.95
N SER A 106 -4.10 -30.69 -22.07
CA SER A 106 -4.87 -31.92 -22.23
C SER A 106 -4.09 -32.97 -23.03
N THR A 107 -4.66 -34.17 -23.23
CA THR A 107 -3.99 -35.29 -23.91
C THR A 107 -3.60 -34.97 -25.35
N GLU A 108 -4.45 -34.30 -26.11
CA GLU A 108 -4.17 -33.83 -27.47
C GLU A 108 -2.95 -32.90 -27.54
N HIS A 109 -2.78 -32.04 -26.56
CA HIS A 109 -1.62 -31.13 -26.51
C HIS A 109 -0.31 -31.89 -26.23
N LEU A 110 -0.38 -32.97 -25.42
CA LEU A 110 0.77 -33.84 -25.19
C LEU A 110 1.19 -34.56 -26.51
N LEU A 111 0.23 -35.05 -27.28
CA LEU A 111 0.50 -35.69 -28.56
C LEU A 111 1.04 -34.69 -29.58
N LEU A 112 0.46 -33.49 -29.68
CA LEU A 112 0.97 -32.41 -30.54
C LEU A 112 2.36 -31.93 -30.09
N GLY A 113 2.63 -31.92 -28.79
CA GLY A 113 3.96 -31.62 -28.23
C GLY A 113 5.04 -32.61 -28.70
N ILE A 114 4.71 -33.91 -28.77
CA ILE A 114 5.59 -34.94 -29.32
C ILE A 114 5.84 -34.67 -30.79
N VAL A 115 4.79 -34.37 -31.59
CA VAL A 115 4.90 -34.08 -33.01
C VAL A 115 5.74 -32.82 -33.27
N ARG A 116 5.57 -31.79 -32.42
CA ARG A 116 6.30 -30.51 -32.55
C ARG A 116 7.77 -30.60 -32.20
N GLU A 117 8.15 -31.52 -31.30
CA GLU A 117 9.55 -31.74 -30.93
C GLU A 117 10.37 -32.20 -32.16
N GLY A 118 9.71 -32.93 -33.07
CA GLY A 118 10.30 -33.31 -34.39
C GLY A 118 11.32 -34.43 -34.29
N GLU A 119 11.80 -34.78 -33.11
CA GLU A 119 12.82 -35.81 -32.85
C GLU A 119 12.48 -36.63 -31.61
N GLY A 120 12.86 -37.90 -31.58
CA GLY A 120 12.77 -38.80 -30.41
C GLY A 120 12.14 -40.14 -30.71
N THR A 121 12.33 -41.08 -29.77
CA THR A 121 11.91 -42.48 -29.90
C THR A 121 10.41 -42.63 -30.24
N ALA A 122 9.56 -41.77 -29.72
CA ALA A 122 8.13 -41.80 -30.04
C ALA A 122 7.85 -41.55 -31.51
N LEU A 123 8.49 -40.59 -32.11
CA LEU A 123 8.35 -40.28 -33.56
C LEU A 123 9.00 -41.34 -34.44
N ASP A 124 10.14 -41.88 -34.04
CA ASP A 124 10.80 -42.98 -34.75
C ASP A 124 9.90 -44.22 -34.79
N VAL A 125 9.24 -44.50 -33.68
CA VAL A 125 8.26 -45.62 -33.55
C VAL A 125 7.03 -45.36 -34.41
N LEU A 126 6.45 -44.18 -34.37
CA LEU A 126 5.31 -43.79 -35.22
C LEU A 126 5.66 -43.82 -36.72
N GLY A 127 6.87 -43.35 -37.09
CA GLY A 127 7.38 -43.40 -38.43
C GLY A 127 7.54 -44.83 -38.99
N ARG A 128 7.99 -45.78 -38.14
CA ARG A 128 8.10 -47.21 -38.49
C ARG A 128 6.71 -47.85 -38.65
N LEU A 129 5.70 -47.36 -37.95
CA LEU A 129 4.29 -47.77 -38.08
C LEU A 129 3.60 -47.09 -39.28
N GLY A 130 4.34 -46.24 -40.04
CA GLY A 130 3.85 -45.61 -41.27
C GLY A 130 3.06 -44.31 -41.02
N VAL A 131 3.10 -43.74 -39.83
CA VAL A 131 2.34 -42.54 -39.45
C VAL A 131 3.27 -41.36 -39.34
N LYS A 132 2.94 -40.28 -40.07
CA LYS A 132 3.69 -39.00 -40.02
C LYS A 132 3.03 -38.00 -39.07
N GLY A 133 3.78 -36.99 -38.66
CA GLY A 133 3.27 -35.93 -37.76
C GLY A 133 2.06 -35.18 -38.34
N ASP A 134 2.00 -35.01 -39.67
CA ASP A 134 0.88 -34.34 -40.34
C ASP A 134 -0.40 -35.20 -40.28
N ASP A 135 -0.29 -36.52 -40.34
CA ASP A 135 -1.43 -37.46 -40.23
C ASP A 135 -2.05 -37.36 -38.82
N ILE A 136 -1.20 -37.23 -37.77
CA ILE A 136 -1.63 -37.06 -36.41
C ILE A 136 -2.33 -35.71 -36.24
N ARG A 137 -1.81 -34.64 -36.80
CA ARG A 137 -2.44 -33.30 -36.77
C ARG A 137 -3.80 -33.30 -37.46
N GLY A 138 -3.88 -33.96 -38.63
CA GLY A 138 -5.13 -34.12 -39.37
C GLY A 138 -6.18 -34.87 -38.52
N ALA A 139 -5.81 -36.04 -37.97
CA ALA A 139 -6.72 -36.84 -37.13
C ALA A 139 -7.19 -36.12 -35.89
N LEU A 140 -6.32 -35.31 -35.25
CA LEU A 140 -6.68 -34.50 -34.08
C LEU A 140 -7.62 -33.36 -34.45
N ASN A 141 -7.33 -32.63 -35.57
CA ASN A 141 -8.20 -31.54 -36.02
C ASN A 141 -9.61 -32.01 -36.34
N ASP A 142 -9.75 -33.17 -36.96
CA ASP A 142 -11.04 -33.78 -37.27
C ASP A 142 -11.83 -34.17 -35.99
N LEU A 143 -11.13 -34.62 -34.95
CA LEU A 143 -11.74 -35.00 -33.68
C LEU A 143 -12.08 -33.79 -32.80
N VAL A 144 -11.23 -32.79 -32.78
CA VAL A 144 -11.45 -31.51 -32.09
C VAL A 144 -12.70 -30.82 -32.64
N GLY A 145 -12.93 -30.87 -33.97
CA GLY A 145 -14.16 -30.35 -34.60
C GLY A 145 -15.45 -31.12 -34.25
N GLN A 146 -15.36 -32.36 -33.79
CA GLN A 146 -16.52 -33.23 -33.45
C GLN A 146 -16.74 -33.41 -31.96
N SER A 147 -15.85 -32.93 -31.09
CA SER A 147 -15.95 -33.14 -29.62
C SER A 147 -16.94 -32.19 -28.96
N PRO A 148 -17.85 -32.66 -28.09
CA PRO A 148 -18.81 -31.79 -27.39
C PRO A 148 -18.16 -30.74 -26.50
N VAL A 149 -16.92 -30.93 -26.08
CA VAL A 149 -16.11 -29.92 -25.36
C VAL A 149 -15.77 -28.74 -26.26
N TYR A 150 -15.73 -28.94 -27.59
CA TYR A 150 -15.49 -27.93 -28.63
C TYR A 150 -16.77 -27.59 -29.40
N ALA A 151 -17.85 -28.38 -29.30
CA ALA A 151 -19.12 -28.23 -30.02
C ALA A 151 -20.00 -27.07 -29.50
N GLY A 152 -19.65 -26.42 -28.39
CA GLY A 152 -20.32 -25.19 -27.95
C GLY A 152 -20.05 -23.97 -28.85
N ARG A 153 -19.28 -24.15 -29.95
CA ARG A 153 -18.91 -23.07 -30.88
C ARG A 153 -19.59 -23.13 -32.24
N SER A 154 -20.45 -24.12 -32.55
CA SER A 154 -20.84 -24.41 -33.95
C SER A 154 -22.30 -24.22 -34.33
N ALA A 155 -23.07 -23.39 -33.64
CA ALA A 155 -24.42 -23.05 -34.11
C ALA A 155 -24.59 -21.60 -34.61
N PHE A 156 -23.56 -20.72 -34.47
CA PHE A 156 -23.61 -19.33 -34.93
C PHE A 156 -22.49 -18.93 -35.92
N ASP A 157 -21.54 -19.84 -36.22
CA ASP A 157 -20.42 -19.56 -37.11
C ASP A 157 -20.63 -20.06 -38.56
N ALA A 158 -21.88 -20.06 -39.05
CA ALA A 158 -22.15 -20.34 -40.49
C ALA A 158 -21.96 -19.11 -41.38
N MET A 159 -21.30 -18.05 -40.90
CA MET A 159 -20.82 -16.95 -41.74
C MET A 159 -19.33 -16.72 -41.43
N GLY A 160 -18.48 -17.42 -42.19
CA GLY A 160 -17.04 -17.21 -42.39
C GLY A 160 -16.13 -17.08 -41.16
N PRO A 161 -14.96 -17.74 -41.14
CA PRO A 161 -14.00 -17.57 -40.09
C PRO A 161 -13.32 -16.21 -40.24
N SER A 162 -13.62 -15.24 -39.36
CA SER A 162 -12.67 -14.16 -39.10
C SER A 162 -11.65 -14.68 -38.08
N PRO A 163 -10.38 -14.77 -38.42
CA PRO A 163 -9.35 -15.06 -37.43
C PRO A 163 -9.29 -13.87 -36.47
N ASP A 164 -9.30 -14.16 -35.18
CA ASP A 164 -9.01 -13.23 -34.10
C ASP A 164 -9.91 -11.99 -34.02
N SER A 165 -11.04 -12.12 -33.30
CA SER A 165 -11.80 -10.96 -32.87
C SER A 165 -10.94 -10.11 -31.94
N MET A 166 -10.41 -8.99 -32.44
CA MET A 166 -9.63 -8.01 -31.67
C MET A 166 -10.39 -7.54 -30.45
N LEU A 167 -11.72 -7.47 -30.55
CA LEU A 167 -12.57 -7.08 -29.42
C LEU A 167 -12.54 -8.11 -28.27
N LYS A 168 -12.30 -9.40 -28.56
CA LYS A 168 -12.14 -10.45 -27.55
C LYS A 168 -10.72 -10.47 -26.95
N GLU A 169 -9.72 -9.99 -27.69
CA GLU A 169 -8.33 -9.89 -27.23
C GLU A 169 -8.15 -8.69 -26.29
N PHE A 170 -8.74 -7.53 -26.65
CA PHE A 170 -8.57 -6.26 -25.94
C PHE A 170 -9.82 -5.79 -25.22
N GLY A 171 -10.86 -6.60 -25.13
CA GLY A 171 -12.11 -6.27 -24.48
C GLY A 171 -12.70 -7.40 -23.64
N THR A 172 -13.60 -7.04 -22.77
CA THR A 172 -14.36 -7.98 -21.93
C THR A 172 -15.86 -7.81 -22.17
N ASP A 173 -16.57 -8.90 -22.44
CA ASP A 173 -18.03 -8.91 -22.55
C ASP A 173 -18.66 -8.89 -21.15
N LEU A 174 -19.20 -7.73 -20.74
CA LEU A 174 -19.86 -7.54 -19.45
C LEU A 174 -21.22 -8.26 -19.40
N THR A 175 -21.94 -8.30 -20.53
CA THR A 175 -23.23 -9.01 -20.62
C THR A 175 -23.05 -10.52 -20.41
N LYS A 176 -21.97 -11.09 -20.93
CA LYS A 176 -21.62 -12.48 -20.68
C LYS A 176 -21.20 -12.71 -19.23
N LYS A 177 -20.38 -11.82 -18.64
CA LYS A 177 -20.02 -11.90 -17.21
C LYS A 177 -21.27 -11.82 -16.33
N ALA A 178 -22.25 -10.96 -16.68
CA ALA A 178 -23.51 -10.85 -15.99
C ALA A 178 -24.32 -12.16 -16.06
N SER A 179 -24.41 -12.78 -17.25
CA SER A 179 -25.11 -14.07 -17.42
C SER A 179 -24.44 -15.22 -16.67
N ASP A 180 -23.11 -15.18 -16.54
CA ASP A 180 -22.32 -16.15 -15.79
C ASP A 180 -22.39 -15.92 -14.25
N GLY A 181 -23.05 -14.85 -13.77
CA GLY A 181 -23.13 -14.49 -12.35
C GLY A 181 -21.79 -14.00 -11.75
N LYS A 182 -20.88 -13.52 -12.59
CA LYS A 182 -19.53 -13.11 -12.17
C LYS A 182 -19.41 -11.62 -11.81
N LEU A 183 -20.48 -10.83 -12.03
CA LEU A 183 -20.51 -9.41 -11.67
C LEU A 183 -21.03 -9.24 -10.25
N ASP A 184 -20.56 -8.19 -9.58
CA ASP A 184 -21.03 -7.80 -8.27
C ASP A 184 -22.44 -7.21 -8.33
N PRO A 185 -23.28 -7.41 -7.29
CA PRO A 185 -24.60 -6.81 -7.24
C PRO A 185 -24.48 -5.29 -7.17
N VAL A 186 -25.19 -4.59 -8.03
CA VAL A 186 -25.20 -3.11 -8.08
C VAL A 186 -26.33 -2.55 -7.25
N ILE A 187 -25.98 -1.80 -6.22
CA ILE A 187 -26.91 -1.26 -5.22
C ILE A 187 -26.85 0.26 -5.23
N GLY A 188 -28.01 0.92 -5.13
CA GLY A 188 -28.12 2.37 -4.93
C GLY A 188 -27.84 3.23 -6.17
N ARG A 189 -27.67 2.62 -7.38
CA ARG A 189 -27.36 3.32 -8.63
C ARG A 189 -28.49 3.31 -9.67
N ALA A 190 -29.73 3.04 -9.25
CA ALA A 190 -30.87 2.92 -10.15
C ALA A 190 -31.14 4.19 -10.97
N GLY A 191 -30.98 5.36 -10.36
CA GLY A 191 -31.20 6.64 -11.04
C GLY A 191 -30.16 6.93 -12.13
N GLU A 192 -28.89 6.65 -11.86
CA GLU A 192 -27.81 6.83 -12.81
C GLU A 192 -27.94 5.83 -13.97
N ILE A 193 -28.28 4.56 -13.69
CA ILE A 193 -28.51 3.54 -14.71
C ILE A 193 -29.71 3.92 -15.59
N GLU A 194 -30.84 4.37 -14.99
CA GLU A 194 -31.98 4.84 -15.75
C GLU A 194 -31.60 6.02 -16.65
N ARG A 195 -30.79 6.95 -16.15
CA ARG A 195 -30.29 8.08 -16.93
C ARG A 195 -29.40 7.65 -18.08
N VAL A 196 -28.53 6.64 -17.88
CA VAL A 196 -27.71 6.04 -18.95
C VAL A 196 -28.62 5.44 -20.01
N MET A 197 -29.65 4.66 -19.64
CA MET A 197 -30.62 4.08 -20.59
C MET A 197 -31.38 5.15 -21.36
N GLN A 198 -31.81 6.22 -20.70
CA GLN A 198 -32.48 7.36 -21.35
C GLN A 198 -31.56 8.02 -22.40
N VAL A 199 -30.25 8.22 -22.07
CA VAL A 199 -29.31 8.82 -23.01
C VAL A 199 -29.04 7.90 -24.18
N LEU A 200 -28.81 6.61 -23.97
CA LEU A 200 -28.62 5.62 -25.05
C LEU A 200 -29.79 5.53 -26.01
N SER A 201 -31.01 5.84 -25.54
CA SER A 201 -32.26 5.82 -26.35
C SER A 201 -32.50 7.11 -27.13
N ARG A 202 -31.66 8.14 -27.01
CA ARG A 202 -31.80 9.42 -27.73
C ARG A 202 -31.39 9.28 -29.18
N ARG A 203 -31.95 10.15 -30.04
CA ARG A 203 -31.57 10.27 -31.46
C ARG A 203 -30.22 10.97 -31.65
N GLN A 204 -29.89 11.92 -30.78
CA GLN A 204 -28.63 12.70 -30.81
C GLN A 204 -28.08 12.78 -29.40
N LYS A 205 -26.76 12.94 -29.27
CA LYS A 205 -26.05 12.90 -27.98
C LYS A 205 -26.40 11.61 -27.20
N ASN A 206 -26.38 10.49 -27.92
CA ASN A 206 -26.77 9.17 -27.42
C ASN A 206 -25.62 8.39 -26.79
N ASN A 207 -24.48 9.04 -26.50
CA ASN A 207 -23.36 8.46 -25.81
C ASN A 207 -23.29 9.08 -24.41
N PRO A 208 -23.59 8.32 -23.34
CA PRO A 208 -23.43 8.79 -21.98
C PRO A 208 -21.95 8.86 -21.60
N LEU A 209 -21.61 9.89 -20.84
CA LEU A 209 -20.29 10.05 -20.23
C LEU A 209 -20.46 10.14 -18.72
N LEU A 210 -20.03 9.13 -18.00
CA LEU A 210 -20.06 9.09 -16.55
C LEU A 210 -18.91 9.93 -15.99
N ILE A 211 -19.23 10.95 -15.23
CA ILE A 211 -18.27 11.88 -14.64
C ILE A 211 -18.40 11.80 -13.12
N GLY A 212 -17.30 11.59 -12.43
CA GLY A 212 -17.27 11.53 -10.96
C GLY A 212 -15.86 11.25 -10.45
N GLU A 213 -15.67 11.43 -9.15
CA GLU A 213 -14.41 11.18 -8.50
C GLU A 213 -13.98 9.71 -8.63
N PRO A 214 -12.69 9.39 -8.49
CA PRO A 214 -12.22 7.99 -8.50
C PRO A 214 -12.86 7.22 -7.33
N GLY A 215 -13.22 5.95 -7.56
CA GLY A 215 -13.78 5.09 -6.50
C GLY A 215 -15.28 5.27 -6.20
N VAL A 216 -16.00 6.22 -6.83
CA VAL A 216 -17.45 6.42 -6.58
C VAL A 216 -18.35 5.37 -7.24
N GLY A 217 -17.80 4.42 -8.00
CA GLY A 217 -18.56 3.33 -8.62
C GLY A 217 -19.09 3.64 -10.03
N LYS A 218 -18.37 4.40 -10.86
CA LYS A 218 -18.73 4.64 -12.27
C LYS A 218 -18.85 3.35 -13.07
N THR A 219 -17.91 2.43 -12.91
CA THR A 219 -17.90 1.12 -13.57
C THR A 219 -19.07 0.25 -13.11
N ALA A 220 -19.44 0.31 -11.81
CA ALA A 220 -20.60 -0.39 -11.27
C ALA A 220 -21.93 0.02 -11.96
N VAL A 221 -22.10 1.30 -12.34
CA VAL A 221 -23.29 1.74 -13.10
C VAL A 221 -23.40 1.00 -14.43
N VAL A 222 -22.29 0.76 -15.10
CA VAL A 222 -22.24 0.06 -16.39
C VAL A 222 -22.45 -1.45 -16.20
N GLU A 223 -21.89 -2.03 -15.16
CA GLU A 223 -22.11 -3.44 -14.78
C GLU A 223 -23.59 -3.68 -14.40
N GLY A 224 -24.21 -2.73 -13.68
CA GLY A 224 -25.63 -2.78 -13.38
C GLY A 224 -26.50 -2.71 -14.65
N LEU A 225 -26.13 -1.91 -15.64
CA LEU A 225 -26.80 -1.91 -16.94
C LEU A 225 -26.66 -3.26 -17.64
N ALA A 226 -25.48 -3.90 -17.59
CA ALA A 226 -25.28 -5.23 -18.16
C ALA A 226 -26.19 -6.28 -17.49
N GLN A 227 -26.35 -6.23 -16.15
CA GLN A 227 -27.24 -7.11 -15.40
C GLN A 227 -28.70 -6.89 -15.80
N LEU A 228 -29.14 -5.63 -15.93
CA LEU A 228 -30.51 -5.32 -16.37
C LEU A 228 -30.79 -5.76 -17.82
N ILE A 229 -29.80 -5.68 -18.72
CA ILE A 229 -29.92 -6.19 -20.10
C ILE A 229 -30.17 -7.71 -20.06
N VAL A 230 -29.38 -8.47 -19.29
CA VAL A 230 -29.55 -9.92 -19.14
C VAL A 230 -30.86 -10.28 -18.49
N ALA A 231 -31.32 -9.51 -17.49
CA ALA A 231 -32.62 -9.68 -16.84
C ALA A 231 -33.81 -9.24 -17.70
N ASN A 232 -33.60 -8.74 -18.91
CA ASN A 232 -34.63 -8.15 -19.78
C ASN A 232 -35.42 -6.98 -19.13
N GLN A 233 -34.82 -6.28 -18.20
CA GLN A 233 -35.39 -5.12 -17.50
C GLN A 233 -34.96 -3.78 -18.12
N VAL A 234 -34.84 -3.74 -19.44
CA VAL A 234 -34.43 -2.57 -20.22
C VAL A 234 -35.45 -2.27 -21.34
N PRO A 235 -35.49 -1.03 -21.85
CA PRO A 235 -36.29 -0.69 -23.04
C PRO A 235 -35.97 -1.60 -24.24
N ASP A 236 -36.94 -1.81 -25.13
CA ASP A 236 -36.85 -2.70 -26.29
C ASP A 236 -35.61 -2.44 -27.16
N LEU A 237 -35.19 -1.17 -27.28
CA LEU A 237 -33.98 -0.76 -28.01
C LEU A 237 -32.67 -1.36 -27.45
N LEU A 238 -32.66 -1.74 -26.18
CA LEU A 238 -31.48 -2.25 -25.49
C LEU A 238 -31.51 -3.78 -25.19
N ARG A 239 -32.67 -4.45 -25.40
CA ARG A 239 -32.87 -5.87 -25.03
C ARG A 239 -31.85 -6.84 -25.64
N ASN A 240 -31.43 -6.60 -26.87
CA ASN A 240 -30.51 -7.50 -27.57
C ASN A 240 -29.10 -6.90 -27.73
N LYS A 241 -28.77 -5.88 -26.94
CA LYS A 241 -27.46 -5.26 -26.99
C LYS A 241 -26.49 -6.02 -26.10
N ARG A 242 -25.24 -6.10 -26.52
CA ARG A 242 -24.11 -6.60 -25.76
C ARG A 242 -23.23 -5.44 -25.33
N LEU A 243 -22.75 -5.50 -24.12
CA LEU A 243 -21.93 -4.45 -23.55
C LEU A 243 -20.49 -4.95 -23.37
N PHE A 244 -19.57 -4.31 -24.07
CA PHE A 244 -18.15 -4.65 -24.07
C PHE A 244 -17.32 -3.53 -23.42
N THR A 245 -16.47 -3.89 -22.44
CA THR A 245 -15.42 -2.98 -21.95
C THR A 245 -14.21 -3.07 -22.85
N LEU A 246 -13.67 -1.94 -23.28
CA LEU A 246 -12.43 -1.86 -24.04
C LEU A 246 -11.27 -1.49 -23.09
N ASP A 247 -10.24 -2.32 -23.05
CA ASP A 247 -9.01 -2.04 -22.31
C ASP A 247 -8.04 -1.25 -23.18
N VAL A 248 -8.00 0.07 -22.95
CA VAL A 248 -7.13 0.99 -23.68
C VAL A 248 -5.66 0.73 -23.38
N SER A 249 -5.34 0.35 -22.14
CA SER A 249 -3.96 0.06 -21.72
C SER A 249 -3.42 -1.17 -22.41
N ALA A 250 -4.23 -2.22 -22.56
CA ALA A 250 -3.88 -3.43 -23.30
C ALA A 250 -3.68 -3.16 -24.81
N LEU A 251 -4.47 -2.24 -25.39
CA LEU A 251 -4.30 -1.83 -26.80
C LEU A 251 -2.96 -1.15 -27.07
N VAL A 252 -2.47 -0.35 -26.11
CA VAL A 252 -1.19 0.36 -26.19
C VAL A 252 -0.02 -0.58 -25.86
N ALA A 253 -0.22 -1.54 -24.97
CA ALA A 253 0.82 -2.47 -24.53
C ALA A 253 1.34 -3.29 -25.70
N GLY A 254 2.67 -3.38 -25.85
CA GLY A 254 3.34 -4.14 -26.89
C GLY A 254 3.34 -3.51 -28.29
N SER A 255 2.74 -2.33 -28.48
CA SER A 255 2.87 -1.60 -29.75
C SER A 255 4.24 -0.91 -29.79
N LYS A 256 5.13 -1.38 -30.69
CA LYS A 256 6.45 -0.77 -30.92
C LYS A 256 6.38 0.49 -31.80
N TYR A 257 5.32 0.62 -32.58
CA TYR A 257 5.13 1.71 -33.54
C TYR A 257 3.73 2.33 -33.36
N ARG A 258 3.65 3.64 -33.55
CA ARG A 258 2.40 4.43 -33.48
C ARG A 258 1.26 3.86 -34.34
N GLY A 259 1.54 3.37 -35.54
CA GLY A 259 0.53 2.80 -36.42
C GLY A 259 -0.10 1.51 -35.94
N GLU A 260 0.56 0.72 -35.10
CA GLU A 260 0.02 -0.55 -34.62
C GLU A 260 -1.17 -0.36 -33.67
N PHE A 261 -1.08 0.63 -32.77
CA PHE A 261 -2.20 0.99 -31.88
C PHE A 261 -3.39 1.53 -32.68
N GLU A 262 -3.14 2.46 -33.62
CA GLU A 262 -4.19 3.02 -34.46
C GLU A 262 -4.90 1.92 -35.27
N ASP A 263 -4.17 0.97 -35.82
CA ASP A 263 -4.71 -0.15 -36.61
C ASP A 263 -5.51 -1.13 -35.72
N ARG A 264 -5.03 -1.41 -34.47
CA ARG A 264 -5.78 -2.24 -33.52
C ARG A 264 -7.11 -1.56 -33.13
N LEU A 265 -7.06 -0.27 -32.78
CA LEU A 265 -8.27 0.48 -32.42
C LEU A 265 -9.26 0.58 -33.60
N LYS A 266 -8.78 0.84 -34.84
CA LYS A 266 -9.63 0.85 -36.04
C LYS A 266 -10.29 -0.50 -36.29
N LYS A 267 -9.58 -1.61 -36.10
CA LYS A 267 -10.15 -2.95 -36.22
C LYS A 267 -11.21 -3.23 -35.17
N CYS A 268 -10.96 -2.88 -33.89
CA CYS A 268 -11.98 -3.00 -32.82
C CYS A 268 -13.24 -2.18 -33.13
N ILE A 269 -13.09 -0.93 -33.58
CA ILE A 269 -14.22 -0.08 -33.95
C ILE A 269 -14.99 -0.67 -35.13
N LYS A 270 -14.29 -1.20 -36.14
CA LYS A 270 -14.93 -1.85 -37.29
C LYS A 270 -15.73 -3.08 -36.86
N GLU A 271 -15.20 -3.92 -35.98
CA GLU A 271 -15.94 -5.07 -35.43
C GLU A 271 -17.22 -4.62 -34.71
N VAL A 272 -17.18 -3.51 -33.94
CA VAL A 272 -18.37 -2.95 -33.28
C VAL A 272 -19.39 -2.46 -34.29
N GLN A 273 -18.94 -1.79 -35.37
CA GLN A 273 -19.81 -1.33 -36.47
C GLN A 273 -20.47 -2.49 -37.19
N ASP A 274 -19.68 -3.52 -37.56
CA ASP A 274 -20.15 -4.69 -38.33
C ASP A 274 -21.13 -5.55 -37.51
N ALA A 275 -20.93 -5.62 -36.18
CA ALA A 275 -21.83 -6.33 -35.27
C ALA A 275 -23.16 -5.61 -35.04
N GLY A 276 -23.17 -4.28 -34.94
CA GLY A 276 -24.37 -3.45 -34.81
C GLY A 276 -25.17 -3.59 -33.49
N ASP A 277 -24.90 -4.60 -32.70
CA ASP A 277 -25.55 -4.90 -31.42
C ASP A 277 -24.67 -4.59 -30.18
N ILE A 278 -23.46 -4.08 -30.39
CA ILE A 278 -22.48 -3.82 -29.35
C ILE A 278 -22.54 -2.36 -28.87
N ILE A 279 -22.59 -2.18 -27.54
CA ILE A 279 -22.33 -0.92 -26.85
C ILE A 279 -20.94 -1.02 -26.25
N LEU A 280 -20.06 -0.09 -26.58
CA LEU A 280 -18.70 -0.08 -26.09
C LEU A 280 -18.60 0.74 -24.81
N PHE A 281 -18.01 0.17 -23.76
CA PHE A 281 -17.65 0.90 -22.55
C PHE A 281 -16.16 1.20 -22.55
N ILE A 282 -15.81 2.46 -22.33
CA ILE A 282 -14.41 2.93 -22.24
C ILE A 282 -14.24 3.59 -20.89
N ASP A 283 -13.54 2.92 -20.00
CA ASP A 283 -13.12 3.51 -18.73
C ASP A 283 -11.91 4.42 -18.96
N GLU A 284 -11.72 5.40 -18.11
CA GLU A 284 -10.67 6.43 -18.24
C GLU A 284 -10.57 7.01 -19.66
N MET A 285 -11.71 7.42 -20.22
CA MET A 285 -11.82 7.89 -21.61
C MET A 285 -10.84 9.03 -21.94
N HIS A 286 -10.39 9.78 -20.96
CA HIS A 286 -9.38 10.84 -21.11
C HIS A 286 -8.04 10.31 -21.62
N THR A 287 -7.70 9.03 -21.35
CA THR A 287 -6.45 8.39 -21.84
C THR A 287 -6.40 8.33 -23.36
N LEU A 288 -7.55 8.21 -24.02
CA LEU A 288 -7.66 8.23 -25.49
C LEU A 288 -7.54 9.64 -26.08
N ILE A 289 -7.83 10.69 -25.30
CA ILE A 289 -7.92 12.06 -25.76
C ILE A 289 -6.71 12.88 -25.35
N GLY A 290 -6.19 12.63 -24.14
CA GLY A 290 -5.06 13.36 -23.54
C GLY A 290 -3.67 12.96 -24.02
N ALA A 291 -3.56 11.85 -24.69
CA ALA A 291 -2.29 11.36 -25.23
C ALA A 291 -1.70 12.26 -26.35
N GLY A 292 -2.37 13.37 -26.73
CA GLY A 292 -2.02 14.25 -27.88
C GLY A 292 -1.22 15.53 -27.56
N SER A 293 -0.91 15.84 -26.32
CA SER A 293 -0.27 17.14 -25.97
C SER A 293 1.26 17.15 -25.99
N ALA A 294 1.93 16.01 -26.07
CA ALA A 294 3.37 15.95 -26.33
C ALA A 294 3.66 15.72 -27.81
N GLU A 295 4.66 16.39 -28.37
CA GLU A 295 5.08 16.18 -29.77
C GLU A 295 5.29 14.68 -30.05
N GLY A 296 4.35 14.06 -30.80
CA GLY A 296 4.39 12.64 -31.16
C GLY A 296 3.34 11.74 -30.50
N SER A 297 2.40 12.24 -29.69
CA SER A 297 1.39 11.44 -29.03
C SER A 297 0.19 11.11 -29.95
N ILE A 298 -0.50 10.02 -29.61
CA ILE A 298 -1.52 9.35 -30.43
C ILE A 298 -2.86 10.08 -30.23
N ASP A 299 -3.46 10.61 -31.27
CA ASP A 299 -4.82 11.16 -31.24
C ASP A 299 -5.86 10.07 -31.58
N ALA A 300 -6.13 9.18 -30.62
CA ALA A 300 -7.17 8.17 -30.74
C ALA A 300 -8.58 8.80 -30.89
N ALA A 301 -8.76 10.02 -30.44
CA ALA A 301 -10.01 10.76 -30.59
C ALA A 301 -10.33 11.00 -32.08
N ALA A 302 -9.32 11.20 -32.92
CA ALA A 302 -9.52 11.37 -34.38
C ALA A 302 -10.12 10.12 -35.03
N ILE A 303 -9.86 8.93 -34.48
CA ILE A 303 -10.40 7.66 -34.97
C ILE A 303 -11.86 7.47 -34.55
N LEU A 304 -12.21 7.87 -33.30
CA LEU A 304 -13.56 7.75 -32.74
C LEU A 304 -14.55 8.81 -33.27
N LYS A 305 -14.08 10.03 -33.55
CA LYS A 305 -14.94 11.15 -34.00
C LYS A 305 -15.82 10.83 -35.20
N PRO A 306 -15.34 10.22 -36.32
CA PRO A 306 -16.18 9.94 -37.48
C PRO A 306 -17.32 8.93 -37.19
N PRO A 307 -17.07 7.74 -36.60
CA PRO A 307 -18.13 6.78 -36.29
C PRO A 307 -19.17 7.32 -35.30
N LEU A 308 -18.74 8.03 -34.24
CA LEU A 308 -19.62 8.69 -33.28
C LEU A 308 -20.48 9.77 -33.95
N SER A 309 -19.89 10.50 -34.90
CA SER A 309 -20.59 11.54 -35.64
C SER A 309 -21.70 11.01 -36.55
N ARG A 310 -21.50 9.86 -37.15
CA ARG A 310 -22.47 9.17 -38.00
C ARG A 310 -23.48 8.32 -37.25
N GLY A 311 -23.26 8.11 -35.92
CA GLY A 311 -24.09 7.25 -35.08
C GLY A 311 -23.92 5.76 -35.39
N GLU A 312 -22.79 5.37 -35.93
CA GLU A 312 -22.48 3.98 -36.33
C GLU A 312 -22.10 3.12 -35.12
N ILE A 313 -21.64 3.77 -34.01
CA ILE A 313 -21.32 3.12 -32.75
C ILE A 313 -21.97 3.87 -31.59
N GLN A 314 -22.26 3.13 -30.52
CA GLN A 314 -22.68 3.67 -29.23
C GLN A 314 -21.57 3.42 -28.20
N VAL A 315 -21.22 4.48 -27.48
CA VAL A 315 -20.13 4.44 -26.48
C VAL A 315 -20.63 4.98 -25.16
N ILE A 316 -20.32 4.26 -24.08
CA ILE A 316 -20.40 4.76 -22.70
C ILE A 316 -18.98 5.11 -22.29
N GLY A 317 -18.71 6.36 -21.94
CA GLY A 317 -17.42 6.77 -21.40
C GLY A 317 -17.48 6.92 -19.89
N ALA A 318 -16.35 6.73 -19.21
CA ALA A 318 -16.17 7.11 -17.80
C ALA A 318 -14.90 7.93 -17.65
N THR A 319 -14.93 8.96 -16.79
CA THR A 319 -13.77 9.82 -16.51
C THR A 319 -13.94 10.54 -15.17
N THR A 320 -12.87 11.18 -14.69
CA THR A 320 -12.94 12.07 -13.51
C THR A 320 -13.39 13.47 -13.90
N ILE A 321 -13.80 14.27 -12.91
CA ILE A 321 -14.24 15.66 -13.12
C ILE A 321 -13.09 16.52 -13.66
N ASP A 322 -11.91 16.36 -13.11
CA ASP A 322 -10.72 17.11 -13.50
C ASP A 322 -10.29 16.79 -14.94
N GLU A 323 -10.25 15.51 -15.29
CA GLU A 323 -9.86 15.07 -16.64
C GLU A 323 -10.92 15.43 -17.70
N TYR A 324 -12.20 15.43 -17.33
CA TYR A 324 -13.26 15.92 -18.19
C TYR A 324 -13.03 17.38 -18.57
N ARG A 325 -12.76 18.26 -17.59
CA ARG A 325 -12.49 19.69 -17.82
C ARG A 325 -11.22 19.95 -18.62
N LYS A 326 -10.16 19.14 -18.38
CA LYS A 326 -8.88 19.31 -19.06
C LYS A 326 -8.93 18.90 -20.54
N HIS A 327 -9.61 17.81 -20.84
CA HIS A 327 -9.50 17.12 -22.14
C HIS A 327 -10.80 17.12 -22.93
N LEU A 328 -11.93 16.66 -22.38
CA LEU A 328 -13.17 16.44 -23.13
C LEU A 328 -13.97 17.74 -23.35
N GLU A 329 -14.08 18.58 -22.35
CA GLU A 329 -14.82 19.86 -22.43
C GLU A 329 -14.21 20.82 -23.45
N LYS A 330 -12.88 20.77 -23.64
CA LYS A 330 -12.16 21.59 -24.62
C LYS A 330 -12.31 21.09 -26.07
N ASP A 331 -12.67 19.82 -26.25
CA ASP A 331 -12.90 19.25 -27.58
C ASP A 331 -14.37 19.38 -28.00
N SER A 332 -14.70 20.44 -28.70
CA SER A 332 -16.07 20.76 -29.11
C SER A 332 -16.73 19.67 -29.99
N ALA A 333 -15.95 18.82 -30.65
CA ALA A 333 -16.46 17.72 -31.47
C ALA A 333 -16.95 16.55 -30.61
N LEU A 334 -16.24 16.22 -29.54
CA LEU A 334 -16.63 15.19 -28.58
C LEU A 334 -17.73 15.69 -27.63
N GLU A 335 -17.62 16.90 -27.11
CA GLU A 335 -18.62 17.52 -26.23
C GLU A 335 -20.03 17.48 -26.83
N ARG A 336 -20.17 17.72 -28.16
CA ARG A 336 -21.44 17.64 -28.85
C ARG A 336 -21.99 16.22 -29.03
N ARG A 337 -21.21 15.17 -28.78
CA ARG A 337 -21.60 13.77 -28.99
C ARG A 337 -21.86 13.03 -27.71
N PHE A 338 -21.24 13.47 -26.61
CA PHE A 338 -21.42 12.89 -25.30
C PHE A 338 -22.42 13.71 -24.46
N GLN A 339 -23.17 12.98 -23.63
CA GLN A 339 -24.02 13.58 -22.61
C GLN A 339 -23.43 13.29 -21.24
N PRO A 340 -22.93 14.31 -20.50
CA PRO A 340 -22.41 14.11 -19.18
C PRO A 340 -23.51 13.66 -18.21
N ILE A 341 -23.17 12.67 -17.37
CA ILE A 341 -23.96 12.15 -16.26
C ILE A 341 -23.05 12.14 -15.04
N THR A 342 -23.38 12.93 -14.04
CA THR A 342 -22.61 12.99 -12.80
C THR A 342 -22.93 11.80 -11.94
N VAL A 343 -21.89 11.06 -11.54
CA VAL A 343 -21.96 9.97 -10.55
C VAL A 343 -21.36 10.52 -9.26
N GLY A 344 -22.22 10.82 -8.29
CA GLY A 344 -21.80 11.34 -7.01
C GLY A 344 -21.34 10.25 -6.04
N GLU A 345 -20.65 10.68 -4.98
CA GLU A 345 -20.32 9.82 -3.84
C GLU A 345 -21.63 9.35 -3.16
N PRO A 346 -21.78 8.05 -2.85
CA PRO A 346 -22.95 7.57 -2.11
C PRO A 346 -22.92 8.11 -0.68
N ASN A 347 -24.09 8.34 -0.10
CA ASN A 347 -24.17 8.67 1.32
C ASN A 347 -23.85 7.42 2.18
N GLU A 348 -23.63 7.61 3.49
CA GLU A 348 -23.28 6.54 4.42
C GLU A 348 -24.27 5.37 4.39
N GLU A 349 -25.58 5.64 4.38
CA GLU A 349 -26.63 4.60 4.32
C GLU A 349 -26.58 3.80 3.02
N GLN A 350 -26.29 4.44 1.92
CA GLN A 350 -26.14 3.77 0.61
C GLN A 350 -24.86 2.93 0.60
N ALA A 351 -23.77 3.45 1.16
CA ALA A 351 -22.51 2.75 1.26
C ALA A 351 -22.62 1.49 2.15
N ILE A 352 -23.30 1.56 3.30
CA ILE A 352 -23.58 0.39 4.15
C ILE A 352 -24.37 -0.67 3.38
N ARG A 353 -25.38 -0.27 2.59
CA ARG A 353 -26.15 -1.22 1.75
C ARG A 353 -25.27 -1.84 0.66
N ILE A 354 -24.36 -1.08 0.05
CA ILE A 354 -23.42 -1.60 -0.95
C ILE A 354 -22.52 -2.65 -0.30
N LEU A 355 -21.92 -2.33 0.85
CA LEU A 355 -21.07 -3.28 1.58
C LEU A 355 -21.85 -4.55 1.98
N GLY A 356 -23.10 -4.38 2.45
CA GLY A 356 -24.00 -5.51 2.76
C GLY A 356 -24.25 -6.42 1.55
N GLY A 357 -24.37 -5.86 0.35
CA GLY A 357 -24.53 -6.66 -0.86
C GLY A 357 -23.25 -7.34 -1.35
N LEU A 358 -22.09 -6.81 -0.97
CA LEU A 358 -20.79 -7.39 -1.30
C LEU A 358 -20.30 -8.41 -0.25
N ARG A 359 -20.88 -8.40 0.96
CA ARG A 359 -20.51 -9.21 2.12
C ARG A 359 -20.21 -10.65 1.78
N ASP A 360 -21.19 -11.36 1.18
CA ASP A 360 -21.10 -12.80 0.93
C ASP A 360 -19.89 -13.18 0.08
N ARG A 361 -19.48 -12.31 -0.85
CA ARG A 361 -18.31 -12.53 -1.69
C ARG A 361 -17.00 -12.36 -0.94
N TYR A 362 -16.91 -11.30 -0.10
CA TYR A 362 -15.72 -11.06 0.72
C TYR A 362 -15.61 -12.12 1.83
N GLU A 363 -16.73 -12.54 2.43
CA GLU A 363 -16.78 -13.65 3.39
C GLU A 363 -16.29 -14.96 2.77
N ALA A 364 -16.77 -15.28 1.56
CA ALA A 364 -16.34 -16.47 0.83
C ALA A 364 -14.86 -16.42 0.44
N HIS A 365 -14.34 -15.22 0.06
CA HIS A 365 -12.93 -15.04 -0.32
C HIS A 365 -11.97 -15.17 0.86
N HIS A 366 -12.29 -14.50 1.98
CA HIS A 366 -11.43 -14.47 3.17
C HIS A 366 -11.71 -15.59 4.17
N GLN A 367 -12.84 -16.32 4.02
CA GLN A 367 -13.30 -17.36 4.95
C GLN A 367 -13.50 -16.81 6.38
N VAL A 368 -14.09 -15.62 6.47
CA VAL A 368 -14.42 -14.90 7.71
C VAL A 368 -15.87 -14.43 7.65
N HIS A 369 -16.46 -14.05 8.77
CA HIS A 369 -17.79 -13.47 8.84
C HIS A 369 -17.71 -12.00 9.27
N PHE A 370 -18.34 -11.07 8.53
CA PHE A 370 -18.43 -9.65 8.88
C PHE A 370 -19.70 -9.37 9.65
N THR A 371 -19.58 -8.80 10.86
CA THR A 371 -20.78 -8.39 11.61
C THR A 371 -21.40 -7.13 10.98
N ASP A 372 -22.70 -6.90 11.19
CA ASP A 372 -23.37 -5.71 10.66
C ASP A 372 -22.74 -4.42 11.21
N GLU A 373 -22.37 -4.45 12.49
CA GLU A 373 -21.69 -3.35 13.17
C GLU A 373 -20.30 -3.08 12.56
N ALA A 374 -19.59 -4.14 12.10
CA ALA A 374 -18.29 -3.97 11.44
C ALA A 374 -18.45 -3.29 10.07
N LEU A 375 -19.46 -3.64 9.29
CA LEU A 375 -19.74 -2.98 8.02
C LEU A 375 -20.12 -1.51 8.20
N GLN A 376 -20.96 -1.23 9.19
CA GLN A 376 -21.31 0.15 9.54
C GLN A 376 -20.07 0.94 9.99
N ALA A 377 -19.26 0.36 10.88
CA ALA A 377 -18.01 0.97 11.33
C ALA A 377 -17.02 1.21 10.20
N ALA A 378 -16.93 0.30 9.22
CA ALA A 378 -16.07 0.47 8.04
C ALA A 378 -16.46 1.71 7.24
N VAL A 379 -17.76 1.98 7.03
CA VAL A 379 -18.23 3.17 6.34
C VAL A 379 -17.98 4.42 7.18
N GLU A 380 -18.45 4.47 8.44
CA GLU A 380 -18.33 5.64 9.30
C GLU A 380 -16.85 6.03 9.56
N MET A 381 -16.00 5.03 9.84
CA MET A 381 -14.59 5.28 10.12
C MET A 381 -13.82 5.66 8.85
N SER A 382 -14.08 4.99 7.72
CA SER A 382 -13.42 5.37 6.46
C SER A 382 -13.85 6.76 6.01
N ASP A 383 -15.12 7.14 6.17
CA ASP A 383 -15.59 8.47 5.81
C ASP A 383 -14.96 9.56 6.68
N ARG A 384 -14.83 9.29 7.96
CA ARG A 384 -14.27 10.23 8.92
C ARG A 384 -12.74 10.35 8.84
N TYR A 385 -12.02 9.24 8.61
CA TYR A 385 -10.57 9.18 8.79
C TYR A 385 -9.78 9.07 7.47
N ILE A 386 -10.40 8.58 6.39
CA ILE A 386 -9.76 8.47 5.06
C ILE A 386 -10.36 9.54 4.14
N GLN A 387 -9.60 10.63 3.90
CA GLN A 387 -10.10 11.81 3.17
C GLN A 387 -9.57 11.92 1.75
N ASP A 388 -8.57 11.15 1.39
CA ASP A 388 -7.95 11.15 0.06
C ASP A 388 -8.68 10.24 -0.94
N ARG A 389 -9.69 9.50 -0.50
CA ARG A 389 -10.51 8.57 -1.27
C ARG A 389 -12.00 8.78 -1.00
N PHE A 390 -12.85 8.22 -1.88
CA PHE A 390 -14.30 8.39 -1.83
C PHE A 390 -15.02 7.08 -1.52
N LEU A 391 -16.22 7.18 -0.93
CA LEU A 391 -17.12 6.06 -0.76
C LEU A 391 -17.66 5.58 -2.13
N PRO A 392 -17.91 4.28 -2.34
CA PRO A 392 -17.77 3.18 -1.37
C PRO A 392 -16.36 2.57 -1.33
N ASP A 393 -15.47 2.93 -2.26
CA ASP A 393 -14.16 2.29 -2.49
C ASP A 393 -13.30 2.24 -1.22
N LYS A 394 -13.16 3.38 -0.51
CA LYS A 394 -12.41 3.44 0.76
C LYS A 394 -12.95 2.50 1.84
N ALA A 395 -14.27 2.28 1.91
CA ALA A 395 -14.87 1.37 2.88
C ALA A 395 -14.72 -0.09 2.44
N ILE A 396 -14.77 -0.37 1.13
CA ILE A 396 -14.50 -1.69 0.56
C ILE A 396 -13.05 -2.10 0.84
N ASP A 397 -12.10 -1.22 0.62
CA ASP A 397 -10.68 -1.47 0.93
C ASP A 397 -10.48 -1.83 2.41
N VAL A 398 -11.16 -1.12 3.33
CA VAL A 398 -11.07 -1.39 4.77
C VAL A 398 -11.60 -2.79 5.13
N ILE A 399 -12.74 -3.23 4.56
CA ILE A 399 -13.27 -4.58 4.84
C ILE A 399 -12.41 -5.66 4.19
N ASP A 400 -11.87 -5.41 3.00
CA ASP A 400 -10.98 -6.34 2.30
C ASP A 400 -9.70 -6.57 3.09
N GLU A 401 -9.06 -5.49 3.56
CA GLU A 401 -7.86 -5.55 4.40
C GLU A 401 -8.15 -6.20 5.76
N ALA A 402 -9.28 -5.89 6.40
CA ALA A 402 -9.68 -6.51 7.67
C ALA A 402 -9.91 -8.02 7.51
N GLY A 403 -10.57 -8.44 6.43
CA GLY A 403 -10.78 -9.84 6.08
C GLY A 403 -9.47 -10.57 5.82
N ALA A 404 -8.58 -9.98 5.00
CA ALA A 404 -7.25 -10.52 4.71
C ALA A 404 -6.41 -10.70 5.99
N ARG A 405 -6.41 -9.71 6.87
CA ARG A 405 -5.69 -9.73 8.14
C ARG A 405 -6.21 -10.81 9.07
N MET A 406 -7.55 -10.94 9.19
CA MET A 406 -8.16 -11.99 10.00
C MET A 406 -7.84 -13.37 9.45
N ARG A 407 -7.84 -13.55 8.13
CA ARG A 407 -7.44 -14.80 7.47
C ARG A 407 -5.99 -15.17 7.77
N ILE A 408 -5.06 -14.21 7.68
CA ILE A 408 -3.64 -14.42 8.01
C ILE A 408 -3.50 -14.83 9.49
N ARG A 409 -4.22 -14.15 10.39
CA ARG A 409 -4.23 -14.48 11.83
C ARG A 409 -4.69 -15.92 12.08
N ASN A 410 -5.72 -16.37 11.37
CA ASN A 410 -6.23 -17.73 11.47
C ASN A 410 -5.29 -18.79 10.90
N MET A 411 -4.50 -18.43 9.87
CA MET A 411 -3.50 -19.31 9.26
C MET A 411 -2.18 -19.36 10.03
N THR A 412 -1.97 -18.46 10.99
CA THR A 412 -0.74 -18.39 11.74
C THR A 412 -0.72 -19.47 12.82
N LEU A 413 0.29 -20.36 12.78
CA LEU A 413 0.46 -21.43 13.76
C LEU A 413 0.52 -20.89 15.19
N PRO A 414 -0.21 -21.45 16.16
CA PRO A 414 -0.13 -21.06 17.56
C PRO A 414 1.31 -21.13 18.10
N LYS A 415 1.58 -20.34 19.13
CA LYS A 415 2.90 -20.30 19.77
C LYS A 415 3.35 -21.67 20.26
N GLU A 416 2.42 -22.46 20.78
CA GLU A 416 2.67 -23.82 21.25
C GLU A 416 3.20 -24.74 20.15
N LEU A 417 2.62 -24.65 18.94
CA LEU A 417 3.08 -25.45 17.80
C LEU A 417 4.45 -24.97 17.29
N ARG A 418 4.71 -23.65 17.30
CA ARG A 418 6.02 -23.10 16.93
C ARG A 418 7.11 -23.52 17.93
N ASP A 419 6.82 -23.44 19.23
CA ASP A 419 7.75 -23.89 20.27
C ASP A 419 8.07 -25.38 20.15
N LEU A 420 7.11 -26.21 19.74
CA LEU A 420 7.32 -27.63 19.47
C LEU A 420 8.16 -27.85 18.21
N ASP A 421 7.94 -27.07 17.14
CA ASP A 421 8.75 -27.12 15.92
C ASP A 421 10.20 -26.70 16.19
N ASP A 422 10.42 -25.68 17.00
CA ASP A 422 11.78 -25.25 17.39
C ASP A 422 12.50 -26.30 18.25
N LYS A 423 11.80 -26.89 19.21
CA LYS A 423 12.32 -28.00 20.00
C LYS A 423 12.64 -29.21 19.11
N LEU A 424 11.80 -29.53 18.14
CA LEU A 424 12.03 -30.58 17.17
C LEU A 424 13.29 -30.32 16.33
N ARG A 425 13.50 -29.09 15.86
CA ARG A 425 14.70 -28.68 15.12
C ARG A 425 15.95 -28.84 15.98
N GLU A 426 15.87 -28.39 17.24
CA GLU A 426 17.01 -28.49 18.17
C GLU A 426 17.38 -29.95 18.46
N VAL A 427 16.40 -30.81 18.73
CA VAL A 427 16.63 -32.26 18.99
C VAL A 427 17.18 -32.96 17.75
N ARG A 428 16.69 -32.65 16.54
CA ARG A 428 17.25 -33.16 15.27
C ARG A 428 18.68 -32.75 15.08
N SER A 429 19.02 -31.46 15.28
CA SER A 429 20.39 -30.97 15.16
C SER A 429 21.35 -31.66 16.15
N LYS A 430 20.86 -31.87 17.40
CA LYS A 430 21.67 -32.61 18.41
C LYS A 430 21.84 -34.07 18.04
N LYS A 431 20.79 -34.73 17.53
CA LYS A 431 20.85 -36.12 17.05
C LYS A 431 21.85 -36.28 15.89
N ASP A 432 21.81 -35.39 14.90
CA ASP A 432 22.71 -35.44 13.75
C ASP A 432 24.16 -35.20 14.16
N LYS A 433 24.42 -34.34 15.16
CA LYS A 433 25.77 -34.18 15.76
C LYS A 433 26.21 -35.40 16.51
N ALA A 434 25.36 -36.10 17.28
CA ALA A 434 25.66 -37.30 18.00
C ALA A 434 25.99 -38.49 17.04
N ILE A 435 25.20 -38.58 15.92
CA ILE A 435 25.49 -39.56 14.86
C ILE A 435 26.84 -39.26 14.20
N GLY A 436 27.17 -38.01 13.91
CA GLY A 436 28.48 -37.61 13.36
C GLY A 436 29.66 -37.89 14.31
N ALA A 437 29.42 -37.83 15.62
CA ALA A 437 30.39 -38.18 16.66
C ALA A 437 30.46 -39.71 16.99
N GLN A 438 29.65 -40.53 16.32
CA GLN A 438 29.51 -42.00 16.55
C GLN A 438 29.01 -42.34 17.96
N ASP A 439 28.33 -41.43 18.64
CA ASP A 439 27.68 -41.64 19.94
C ASP A 439 26.26 -42.18 19.72
N PHE A 440 26.15 -43.47 19.56
CA PHE A 440 24.90 -44.16 19.23
C PHE A 440 23.93 -44.25 20.43
N GLU A 441 24.42 -44.13 21.66
CA GLU A 441 23.60 -44.19 22.87
C GLU A 441 22.81 -42.91 23.03
N THR A 442 23.45 -41.75 22.96
CA THR A 442 22.82 -40.45 22.97
C THR A 442 21.94 -40.19 21.72
N ALA A 443 22.34 -40.74 20.56
CA ALA A 443 21.51 -40.65 19.35
C ALA A 443 20.19 -41.44 19.47
N ALA A 444 20.19 -42.59 20.17
CA ALA A 444 18.98 -43.39 20.44
C ALA A 444 18.02 -42.64 21.40
N GLU A 445 18.53 -42.04 22.49
CA GLU A 445 17.73 -41.23 23.40
C GLU A 445 17.11 -40.00 22.72
N LEU A 446 17.88 -39.34 21.86
CA LEU A 446 17.39 -38.17 21.09
C LEU A 446 16.36 -38.59 20.06
N ARG A 447 16.46 -39.80 19.48
CA ARG A 447 15.43 -40.33 18.58
C ARG A 447 14.09 -40.55 19.29
N ASP A 448 14.13 -41.09 20.51
CA ASP A 448 12.95 -41.33 21.33
C ASP A 448 12.28 -40.00 21.73
N LYS A 449 13.10 -38.99 22.06
CA LYS A 449 12.62 -37.63 22.31
C LYS A 449 12.00 -36.99 21.06
N GLU A 450 12.64 -37.16 19.89
CA GLU A 450 12.10 -36.69 18.60
C GLU A 450 10.72 -37.32 18.31
N SER A 451 10.59 -38.63 18.52
CA SER A 451 9.35 -39.37 18.31
C SER A 451 8.22 -38.85 19.22
N LYS A 452 8.50 -38.59 20.51
CA LYS A 452 7.52 -38.04 21.45
C LYS A 452 7.08 -36.64 21.07
N LEU A 453 8.01 -35.74 20.79
CA LEU A 453 7.70 -34.37 20.36
C LEU A 453 6.93 -34.34 19.05
N LYS A 454 7.21 -35.28 18.14
CA LYS A 454 6.45 -35.40 16.88
C LYS A 454 4.99 -35.79 17.13
N THR A 455 4.74 -36.72 18.04
CA THR A 455 3.40 -37.14 18.42
C THR A 455 2.65 -36.02 19.15
N GLU A 456 3.31 -35.29 20.04
CA GLU A 456 2.74 -34.12 20.72
C GLU A 456 2.38 -33.02 19.70
N ARG A 457 3.25 -32.75 18.72
CA ARG A 457 2.99 -31.79 17.64
C ARG A 457 1.77 -32.20 16.81
N GLU A 458 1.67 -33.45 16.38
CA GLU A 458 0.55 -33.98 15.60
C GLU A 458 -0.79 -33.92 16.37
N GLN A 459 -0.75 -34.12 17.69
CA GLN A 459 -1.94 -33.98 18.55
C GLN A 459 -2.36 -32.52 18.72
N ALA A 460 -1.39 -31.62 18.91
CA ALA A 460 -1.64 -30.20 19.00
C ALA A 460 -2.15 -29.62 17.67
N GLU A 461 -1.59 -30.08 16.54
CA GLU A 461 -2.01 -29.68 15.20
C GLU A 461 -3.46 -30.10 14.90
N LYS A 462 -3.83 -31.36 15.23
CA LYS A 462 -5.21 -31.83 15.09
C LYS A 462 -6.20 -31.06 15.96
N LYS A 463 -5.81 -30.75 17.19
CA LYS A 463 -6.64 -29.90 18.07
C LYS A 463 -6.86 -28.51 17.47
N TRP A 464 -5.78 -27.88 16.97
CA TRP A 464 -5.86 -26.58 16.36
C TRP A 464 -6.72 -26.60 15.08
N GLU A 465 -6.56 -27.62 14.22
CA GLU A 465 -7.40 -27.80 13.02
C GLU A 465 -8.87 -27.99 13.37
N GLU A 466 -9.18 -28.80 14.42
CA GLU A 466 -10.56 -29.00 14.89
C GLU A 466 -11.17 -27.73 15.50
N ASP A 467 -10.40 -26.93 16.23
CA ASP A 467 -10.85 -25.68 16.83
C ASP A 467 -11.01 -24.59 15.75
N THR A 468 -10.09 -24.49 14.80
CA THR A 468 -10.13 -23.52 13.70
C THR A 468 -11.26 -23.85 12.71
N SER A 469 -11.53 -25.13 12.45
CA SER A 469 -12.63 -25.55 11.56
C SER A 469 -14.04 -25.32 12.16
N LYS A 470 -14.15 -25.22 13.48
CA LYS A 470 -15.42 -24.99 14.19
C LYS A 470 -15.74 -23.52 14.46
N GLN A 471 -14.76 -22.62 14.39
CA GLN A 471 -14.93 -21.19 14.60
C GLN A 471 -14.78 -20.43 13.28
N VAL A 472 -15.89 -20.02 12.69
CA VAL A 472 -15.86 -18.97 11.67
C VAL A 472 -15.45 -17.68 12.38
N SER A 473 -14.24 -17.22 12.11
CA SER A 473 -13.72 -15.99 12.73
C SER A 473 -14.55 -14.80 12.29
N GLN A 474 -14.97 -13.99 13.25
CA GLN A 474 -15.78 -12.81 13.01
C GLN A 474 -14.90 -11.56 13.00
N VAL A 475 -15.06 -10.75 11.96
CA VAL A 475 -14.49 -9.40 11.90
C VAL A 475 -15.41 -8.46 12.66
N THR A 476 -14.88 -7.80 13.67
CA THR A 476 -15.60 -6.91 14.59
C THR A 476 -15.25 -5.43 14.34
N VAL A 477 -15.98 -4.53 14.99
CA VAL A 477 -15.68 -3.08 14.98
C VAL A 477 -14.23 -2.78 15.37
N LYS A 478 -13.66 -3.58 16.30
CA LYS A 478 -12.28 -3.42 16.74
C LYS A 478 -11.29 -3.72 15.62
N ASP A 479 -11.52 -4.78 14.86
CA ASP A 479 -10.63 -5.17 13.75
C ASP A 479 -10.67 -4.10 12.64
N ILE A 480 -11.83 -3.51 12.37
CA ILE A 480 -11.98 -2.37 11.46
C ILE A 480 -11.22 -1.14 11.98
N ALA A 481 -11.38 -0.81 13.26
CA ALA A 481 -10.68 0.32 13.88
C ALA A 481 -9.15 0.15 13.83
N ASP A 482 -8.66 -1.07 14.03
CA ASP A 482 -7.23 -1.40 13.92
C ASP A 482 -6.71 -1.20 12.50
N VAL A 483 -7.47 -1.61 11.46
CA VAL A 483 -7.11 -1.38 10.05
C VAL A 483 -7.06 0.11 9.73
N VAL A 484 -8.11 0.85 10.08
CA VAL A 484 -8.15 2.30 9.83
C VAL A 484 -7.02 3.02 10.58
N SER A 485 -6.71 2.59 11.82
CA SER A 485 -5.56 3.12 12.59
C SER A 485 -4.23 2.88 11.89
N MET A 486 -4.02 1.70 11.31
CA MET A 486 -2.77 1.39 10.58
C MET A 486 -2.65 2.18 9.29
N THR A 487 -3.75 2.31 8.55
CA THR A 487 -3.77 3.02 7.27
C THR A 487 -3.58 4.52 7.44
N THR A 488 -4.21 5.10 8.49
CA THR A 488 -4.20 6.56 8.73
C THR A 488 -3.12 7.01 9.71
N GLY A 489 -2.54 6.09 10.49
CA GLY A 489 -1.63 6.39 11.59
C GLY A 489 -2.32 6.96 12.83
N VAL A 490 -3.66 7.00 12.87
CA VAL A 490 -4.44 7.59 13.97
C VAL A 490 -5.09 6.49 14.79
N PRO A 491 -4.95 6.46 16.12
CA PRO A 491 -5.68 5.55 16.97
C PRO A 491 -7.18 5.86 16.90
N VAL A 492 -7.94 5.01 16.19
CA VAL A 492 -9.38 5.18 15.90
C VAL A 492 -10.24 4.51 16.97
N SER A 493 -9.67 3.60 17.77
CA SER A 493 -10.39 2.96 18.88
C SER A 493 -10.94 4.04 19.83
N ASN A 494 -12.21 3.93 20.20
CA ASN A 494 -12.81 4.75 21.26
C ASN A 494 -11.83 4.86 22.41
N LEU A 495 -11.72 6.08 23.03
CA LEU A 495 -10.86 6.36 24.17
C LEU A 495 -10.79 5.14 25.09
N THR A 496 -9.79 4.32 24.88
CA THR A 496 -9.51 3.18 25.76
C THR A 496 -9.10 3.75 27.12
N GLU A 497 -9.27 3.01 28.20
CA GLU A 497 -8.74 3.42 29.50
C GLU A 497 -7.28 3.88 29.40
N ALA A 498 -6.48 3.21 28.55
CA ALA A 498 -5.09 3.56 28.26
C ALA A 498 -4.91 4.94 27.60
N GLU A 499 -5.79 5.35 26.67
CA GLU A 499 -5.73 6.68 26.04
C GLU A 499 -6.16 7.80 27.02
N THR A 500 -7.14 7.52 27.86
CA THR A 500 -7.53 8.44 28.92
C THR A 500 -6.37 8.66 29.87
N GLU A 501 -5.67 7.60 30.29
CA GLU A 501 -4.46 7.71 31.13
C GLU A 501 -3.34 8.48 30.40
N LYS A 502 -3.12 8.21 29.12
CA LYS A 502 -2.13 8.92 28.29
C LYS A 502 -2.43 10.43 28.27
N LEU A 503 -3.69 10.83 28.03
CA LEU A 503 -4.10 12.23 28.04
C LEU A 503 -3.98 12.88 29.44
N LEU A 504 -4.19 12.13 30.50
CA LEU A 504 -3.98 12.63 31.87
C LEU A 504 -2.51 12.87 32.20
N ARG A 505 -1.60 12.05 31.64
CA ARG A 505 -0.13 12.20 31.77
C ARG A 505 0.51 13.15 30.75
N MET A 506 -0.28 13.79 29.88
CA MET A 506 0.22 14.63 28.80
C MET A 506 1.21 15.69 29.28
N GLU A 507 0.93 16.35 30.39
CA GLU A 507 1.81 17.39 30.94
C GLU A 507 3.19 16.83 31.30
N SER A 508 3.26 15.67 31.96
CA SER A 508 4.53 15.05 32.34
C SER A 508 5.34 14.62 31.10
N VAL A 509 4.68 14.06 30.11
CA VAL A 509 5.35 13.64 28.85
C VAL A 509 5.89 14.84 28.06
N LEU A 510 5.12 15.92 27.99
CA LEU A 510 5.60 17.13 27.30
C LEU A 510 6.78 17.77 28.06
N HIS A 511 6.82 17.70 29.40
CA HIS A 511 7.94 18.19 30.20
C HIS A 511 9.23 17.36 30.09
N GLU A 512 9.17 16.11 29.59
CA GLU A 512 10.38 15.34 29.28
C GLU A 512 11.21 15.99 28.17
N ARG A 513 10.57 16.73 27.26
CA ARG A 513 11.23 17.41 26.13
C ARG A 513 11.28 18.92 26.29
N VAL A 514 10.29 19.52 26.92
CA VAL A 514 10.19 20.99 27.08
C VAL A 514 10.42 21.37 28.54
N ILE A 515 11.59 21.92 28.76
CA ILE A 515 12.01 22.37 30.11
C ILE A 515 11.38 23.71 30.44
N GLY A 516 10.83 23.82 31.63
CA GLY A 516 10.09 25.00 32.07
C GLY A 516 8.76 25.14 31.33
N GLN A 517 8.27 26.39 31.21
CA GLN A 517 7.04 26.72 30.47
C GLN A 517 5.77 26.04 31.01
N ASP A 518 5.69 25.80 32.33
CA ASP A 518 4.63 25.05 33.00
C ASP A 518 3.23 25.56 32.66
N GLU A 519 3.05 26.90 32.64
CA GLU A 519 1.79 27.51 32.26
C GLU A 519 1.38 27.22 30.81
N ALA A 520 2.37 27.22 29.89
CA ALA A 520 2.15 26.96 28.48
C ALA A 520 1.74 25.50 28.26
N VAL A 521 2.46 24.55 28.86
CA VAL A 521 2.18 23.12 28.76
C VAL A 521 0.82 22.81 29.41
N THR A 522 0.50 23.37 30.57
CA THR A 522 -0.79 23.16 31.24
C THR A 522 -1.95 23.72 30.42
N ALA A 523 -1.84 24.95 29.86
CA ALA A 523 -2.88 25.56 29.06
C ALA A 523 -3.16 24.75 27.79
N LEU A 524 -2.09 24.33 27.09
CA LEU A 524 -2.16 23.47 25.90
C LEU A 524 -2.84 22.14 26.23
N SER A 525 -2.39 21.46 27.28
CA SER A 525 -2.93 20.15 27.69
C SER A 525 -4.42 20.21 28.06
N LYS A 526 -4.85 21.26 28.77
CA LYS A 526 -6.27 21.49 29.08
C LYS A 526 -7.12 21.68 27.82
N ALA A 527 -6.64 22.47 26.86
CA ALA A 527 -7.35 22.71 25.61
C ALA A 527 -7.48 21.44 24.76
N ILE A 528 -6.41 20.64 24.65
CA ILE A 528 -6.42 19.36 23.93
C ILE A 528 -7.36 18.36 24.63
N ARG A 529 -7.28 18.23 25.97
CA ARG A 529 -8.21 17.34 26.71
C ARG A 529 -9.67 17.74 26.51
N ARG A 530 -10.00 19.03 26.51
CA ARG A 530 -11.36 19.54 26.23
C ARG A 530 -11.83 19.16 24.83
N SER A 531 -10.95 19.26 23.84
CA SER A 531 -11.25 18.87 22.44
C SER A 531 -11.47 17.36 22.30
N ARG A 532 -10.61 16.55 22.91
CA ARG A 532 -10.72 15.08 22.85
C ARG A 532 -11.91 14.53 23.63
N ALA A 533 -12.34 15.22 24.69
CA ALA A 533 -13.56 14.89 25.43
C ALA A 533 -14.87 15.20 24.68
N GLY A 534 -14.80 15.69 23.43
CA GLY A 534 -15.98 15.98 22.62
C GLY A 534 -16.74 17.26 23.01
N LEU A 535 -16.14 18.11 23.86
CA LEU A 535 -16.78 19.35 24.35
C LEU A 535 -16.53 20.55 23.43
N LYS A 536 -15.92 20.37 22.26
CA LYS A 536 -15.63 21.39 21.27
C LYS A 536 -16.59 21.29 20.09
N ASP A 537 -16.81 22.42 19.38
CA ASP A 537 -17.58 22.44 18.14
C ASP A 537 -16.92 21.52 17.10
N PRO A 538 -17.62 20.51 16.58
CA PRO A 538 -17.07 19.54 15.63
C PRO A 538 -16.69 20.15 14.27
N LYS A 539 -17.14 21.37 13.98
CA LYS A 539 -16.80 22.08 12.74
C LYS A 539 -15.44 22.76 12.77
N ARG A 540 -14.81 22.90 13.93
CA ARG A 540 -13.53 23.60 14.11
C ARG A 540 -12.34 22.64 14.17
N PRO A 541 -11.11 23.12 13.88
CA PRO A 541 -9.89 22.34 14.10
C PRO A 541 -9.80 21.78 15.52
N ALA A 542 -9.10 20.68 15.72
CA ALA A 542 -8.95 20.03 17.05
C ALA A 542 -8.36 20.97 18.11
N GLY A 543 -7.50 21.90 17.71
CA GLY A 543 -6.95 22.95 18.55
C GLY A 543 -6.46 24.14 17.72
N SER A 544 -6.53 25.34 18.27
CA SER A 544 -5.97 26.55 17.63
C SER A 544 -5.26 27.41 18.66
N PHE A 545 -3.95 27.63 18.47
CA PHE A 545 -3.08 28.23 19.47
C PHE A 545 -2.20 29.33 18.86
N ILE A 546 -1.95 30.40 19.63
CA ILE A 546 -0.85 31.32 19.34
C ILE A 546 0.18 31.20 20.45
N PHE A 547 1.44 30.95 20.08
CA PHE A 547 2.59 30.89 20.99
C PHE A 547 3.37 32.19 20.87
N LEU A 548 3.38 32.97 21.93
CA LEU A 548 4.02 34.26 22.01
C LEU A 548 5.25 34.20 22.89
N GLY A 549 6.33 34.90 22.54
CA GLY A 549 7.51 34.99 23.38
C GLY A 549 8.81 35.17 22.62
N PRO A 550 9.91 35.34 23.30
CA PRO A 550 11.23 35.54 22.71
C PRO A 550 11.65 34.38 21.80
N SER A 551 12.67 34.57 20.96
CA SER A 551 13.26 33.50 20.19
C SER A 551 13.96 32.48 21.10
N GLY A 552 13.97 31.21 20.77
CA GLY A 552 14.73 30.17 21.47
C GLY A 552 14.18 29.73 22.84
N VAL A 553 12.91 30.01 23.17
CA VAL A 553 12.28 29.61 24.46
C VAL A 553 11.52 28.29 24.40
N GLY A 554 11.54 27.59 23.25
CA GLY A 554 10.94 26.26 23.09
C GLY A 554 9.59 26.23 22.37
N LYS A 555 9.12 27.29 21.70
CA LYS A 555 7.84 27.33 20.97
C LYS A 555 7.72 26.22 19.91
N THR A 556 8.71 26.10 19.05
CA THR A 556 8.73 25.08 17.98
C THR A 556 8.93 23.66 18.57
N GLU A 557 9.71 23.54 19.65
CA GLU A 557 9.94 22.26 20.32
C GLU A 557 8.68 21.73 20.99
N LEU A 558 7.87 22.58 21.62
CA LEU A 558 6.57 22.18 22.16
C LEU A 558 5.63 21.73 21.04
N SER A 559 5.70 22.34 19.86
CA SER A 559 4.90 21.91 18.68
C SER A 559 5.31 20.52 18.18
N LYS A 560 6.62 20.20 18.17
CA LYS A 560 7.15 18.88 17.85
C LYS A 560 6.75 17.83 18.86
N ALA A 561 6.94 18.13 20.15
CA ALA A 561 6.54 17.24 21.25
C ALA A 561 5.04 16.95 21.22
N LEU A 562 4.21 17.96 20.87
CA LEU A 562 2.77 17.78 20.71
C LEU A 562 2.44 16.85 19.54
N ALA A 563 3.11 17.00 18.39
CA ALA A 563 2.90 16.15 17.21
C ALA A 563 3.26 14.68 17.54
N GLU A 564 4.39 14.45 18.19
CA GLU A 564 4.80 13.13 18.64
C GLU A 564 3.82 12.53 19.64
N PHE A 565 3.37 13.32 20.61
CA PHE A 565 2.41 12.87 21.61
C PHE A 565 1.05 12.48 21.02
N LEU A 566 0.49 13.31 20.12
CA LEU A 566 -0.84 13.10 19.55
C LEU A 566 -0.88 12.06 18.43
N PHE A 567 0.17 12.03 17.59
CA PHE A 567 0.19 11.27 16.32
C PHE A 567 1.35 10.28 16.23
N ASN A 568 2.08 10.04 17.32
CA ASN A 568 3.19 9.10 17.46
C ASN A 568 4.34 9.32 16.45
N SER A 569 4.43 10.50 15.85
CA SER A 569 5.49 10.86 14.90
C SER A 569 5.77 12.35 14.90
N GLU A 570 7.05 12.74 14.94
CA GLU A 570 7.46 14.13 14.72
C GLU A 570 7.15 14.60 13.28
N ASP A 571 7.12 13.69 12.31
CA ASP A 571 6.79 13.98 10.91
C ASP A 571 5.33 14.39 10.71
N ALA A 572 4.48 14.24 11.73
CA ALA A 572 3.13 14.80 11.74
C ALA A 572 3.11 16.32 11.99
N LEU A 573 4.26 16.96 12.18
CA LEU A 573 4.40 18.41 12.21
C LEU A 573 4.60 18.95 10.79
N LEU A 574 3.61 19.73 10.31
CA LEU A 574 3.69 20.48 9.04
C LEU A 574 4.06 21.93 9.34
N SER A 575 5.27 22.33 9.04
CA SER A 575 5.80 23.67 9.35
C SER A 575 5.86 24.57 8.11
N PHE A 576 5.29 25.77 8.22
CA PHE A 576 5.29 26.82 7.21
C PHE A 576 5.87 28.09 7.80
N ASP A 577 7.03 28.52 7.28
CA ASP A 577 7.67 29.79 7.66
C ASP A 577 6.97 30.95 6.93
N MET A 578 6.32 31.81 7.68
CA MET A 578 5.56 32.92 7.12
C MET A 578 6.43 34.04 6.53
N SER A 579 7.73 34.01 6.76
CA SER A 579 8.67 34.89 6.07
C SER A 579 8.76 34.61 4.56
N GLU A 580 8.42 33.40 4.10
CA GLU A 580 8.31 33.06 2.68
C GLU A 580 7.00 33.57 2.03
N TYR A 581 6.00 33.96 2.83
CA TYR A 581 4.67 34.36 2.39
C TYR A 581 4.35 35.84 2.69
N MET A 582 5.35 36.69 2.61
CA MET A 582 5.20 38.11 2.81
C MET A 582 4.52 38.83 1.63
N GLU A 583 4.63 38.28 0.43
CA GLU A 583 4.12 38.87 -0.80
C GLU A 583 2.81 38.21 -1.26
N LYS A 584 1.93 38.98 -1.88
CA LYS A 584 0.62 38.50 -2.31
C LYS A 584 0.69 37.28 -3.24
N HIS A 585 1.66 37.23 -4.15
CA HIS A 585 1.80 36.10 -5.06
C HIS A 585 2.34 34.83 -4.36
N SER A 586 3.06 34.98 -3.25
CA SER A 586 3.51 33.84 -2.47
C SER A 586 2.37 33.16 -1.72
N VAL A 587 1.31 33.90 -1.36
CA VAL A 587 0.12 33.35 -0.68
C VAL A 587 -0.60 32.32 -1.54
N SER A 588 -0.63 32.52 -2.88
CA SER A 588 -1.23 31.53 -3.78
C SER A 588 -0.52 30.16 -3.76
N ARG A 589 0.76 30.09 -3.35
CA ARG A 589 1.48 28.82 -3.16
C ARG A 589 0.88 27.98 -2.01
N LEU A 590 0.21 28.60 -1.03
CA LEU A 590 -0.43 27.86 0.08
C LEU A 590 -1.69 27.13 -0.38
N VAL A 591 -2.51 27.79 -1.21
CA VAL A 591 -3.84 27.31 -1.61
C VAL A 591 -3.88 26.78 -3.05
N GLY A 592 -2.89 27.16 -3.84
CA GLY A 592 -2.78 26.88 -5.29
C GLY A 592 -2.95 28.15 -6.13
N SER A 593 -2.36 28.14 -7.33
CA SER A 593 -2.46 29.24 -8.29
C SER A 593 -3.82 29.22 -9.00
N PRO A 594 -4.41 30.38 -9.31
CA PRO A 594 -5.63 30.44 -10.12
C PRO A 594 -5.42 29.85 -11.53
N PRO A 595 -6.50 29.41 -12.21
CA PRO A 595 -6.42 28.91 -13.58
C PRO A 595 -5.71 29.90 -14.52
N GLY A 596 -4.75 29.41 -15.32
CA GLY A 596 -4.00 30.21 -16.28
C GLY A 596 -2.69 30.80 -15.77
N TYR A 597 -2.34 30.61 -14.50
CA TYR A 597 -1.02 30.97 -13.95
C TYR A 597 -0.10 29.76 -13.84
N VAL A 598 1.22 30.01 -13.92
CA VAL A 598 2.25 28.96 -13.75
C VAL A 598 2.11 28.34 -12.35
N GLY A 599 2.10 26.99 -12.29
CA GLY A 599 1.94 26.23 -11.03
C GLY A 599 0.49 25.88 -10.67
N PHE A 600 -0.49 26.08 -11.56
CA PHE A 600 -1.89 25.66 -11.32
C PHE A 600 -2.02 24.15 -11.10
N ASP A 601 -1.24 23.34 -11.84
CA ASP A 601 -1.30 21.87 -11.77
C ASP A 601 -0.61 21.29 -10.52
N GLU A 602 0.25 22.05 -9.83
CA GLU A 602 1.00 21.56 -8.67
C GLU A 602 0.16 21.53 -7.38
N GLY A 603 -0.99 22.22 -7.35
CA GLY A 603 -1.82 22.38 -6.15
C GLY A 603 -1.15 23.26 -5.07
N GLY A 604 -1.88 23.59 -4.01
CA GLY A 604 -1.37 24.40 -2.90
C GLY A 604 -0.52 23.58 -1.93
N GLN A 605 0.58 24.15 -1.44
CA GLN A 605 1.49 23.48 -0.50
C GLN A 605 0.78 23.08 0.81
N LEU A 606 0.01 24.01 1.40
CA LEU A 606 -0.75 23.75 2.63
C LEU A 606 -1.87 22.72 2.39
N THR A 607 -2.65 22.91 1.35
CA THR A 607 -3.80 22.05 1.03
C THR A 607 -3.35 20.64 0.66
N LYS A 608 -2.24 20.49 -0.08
CA LYS A 608 -1.64 19.20 -0.42
C LYS A 608 -1.08 18.50 0.82
N ALA A 609 -0.33 19.20 1.66
CA ALA A 609 0.28 18.63 2.86
C ALA A 609 -0.78 18.11 3.85
N VAL A 610 -1.84 18.89 4.11
CA VAL A 610 -2.92 18.49 5.03
C VAL A 610 -3.76 17.37 4.44
N ARG A 611 -4.01 17.36 3.13
CA ARG A 611 -4.70 16.24 2.48
C ARG A 611 -3.92 14.93 2.58
N GLN A 612 -2.58 14.99 2.50
CA GLN A 612 -1.72 13.82 2.67
C GLN A 612 -1.59 13.38 4.14
N LYS A 613 -1.63 14.33 5.07
CA LYS A 613 -1.54 14.09 6.52
C LYS A 613 -2.68 14.82 7.25
N PRO A 614 -3.92 14.31 7.19
CA PRO A 614 -5.08 14.99 7.79
C PRO A 614 -5.01 15.06 9.32
N TYR A 615 -4.24 14.18 9.94
CA TYR A 615 -3.95 14.18 11.37
C TYR A 615 -2.55 14.73 11.60
N SER A 616 -2.45 16.03 11.78
CA SER A 616 -1.16 16.72 11.88
C SER A 616 -1.26 17.96 12.78
N VAL A 617 -0.11 18.40 13.24
CA VAL A 617 0.07 19.74 13.82
C VAL A 617 0.56 20.65 12.71
N VAL A 618 -0.22 21.68 12.37
CA VAL A 618 0.14 22.66 11.37
C VAL A 618 0.72 23.90 12.07
N LEU A 619 2.00 24.13 11.88
CA LEU A 619 2.73 25.23 12.47
C LEU A 619 2.94 26.36 11.45
N PHE A 620 2.41 27.53 11.74
CA PHE A 620 2.70 28.77 11.03
C PHE A 620 3.72 29.55 11.86
N ASP A 621 4.99 29.51 11.46
CA ASP A 621 6.07 30.16 12.18
C ASP A 621 6.19 31.65 11.77
N GLU A 622 6.43 32.55 12.73
CA GLU A 622 6.55 34.00 12.54
C GLU A 622 5.35 34.63 11.83
N ILE A 623 4.14 34.35 12.34
CA ILE A 623 2.87 34.75 11.73
C ILE A 623 2.74 36.26 11.51
N GLU A 624 3.44 37.09 12.30
CA GLU A 624 3.48 38.53 12.13
C GLU A 624 4.10 39.00 10.80
N LYS A 625 4.86 38.14 10.12
CA LYS A 625 5.47 38.44 8.82
C LYS A 625 4.57 38.12 7.63
N ALA A 626 3.50 37.35 7.87
CA ALA A 626 2.59 36.91 6.82
C ALA A 626 1.86 38.09 6.13
N HIS A 627 1.63 37.93 4.81
CA HIS A 627 0.77 38.84 4.09
C HIS A 627 -0.66 38.83 4.66
N PRO A 628 -1.39 39.95 4.69
CA PRO A 628 -2.76 40.02 5.22
C PRO A 628 -3.75 38.97 4.65
N ASP A 629 -3.57 38.52 3.42
CA ASP A 629 -4.41 37.49 2.80
C ASP A 629 -4.28 36.12 3.47
N VAL A 630 -3.14 35.81 4.13
CA VAL A 630 -2.95 34.58 4.91
C VAL A 630 -3.95 34.53 6.07
N PHE A 631 -4.23 35.66 6.71
CA PHE A 631 -5.22 35.72 7.80
C PHE A 631 -6.63 35.40 7.33
N ASN A 632 -6.98 35.72 6.07
CA ASN A 632 -8.28 35.36 5.50
C ASN A 632 -8.39 33.83 5.31
N ILE A 633 -7.29 33.19 4.88
CA ILE A 633 -7.21 31.71 4.77
C ILE A 633 -7.36 31.07 6.17
N LEU A 634 -6.62 31.59 7.14
CA LEU A 634 -6.68 31.09 8.53
C LEU A 634 -8.07 31.29 9.15
N LEU A 635 -8.74 32.42 8.89
CA LEU A 635 -10.11 32.63 9.36
C LEU A 635 -11.06 31.57 8.83
N GLN A 636 -10.99 31.22 7.55
CA GLN A 636 -11.81 30.14 6.98
C GLN A 636 -11.53 28.80 7.66
N ILE A 637 -10.25 28.45 7.88
CA ILE A 637 -9.85 27.22 8.57
C ILE A 637 -10.39 27.21 10.01
N LEU A 638 -10.24 28.32 10.76
CA LEU A 638 -10.61 28.40 12.16
C LEU A 638 -12.13 28.41 12.39
N GLU A 639 -12.92 28.90 11.43
CA GLU A 639 -14.38 28.94 11.51
C GLU A 639 -15.06 27.67 11.01
N GLU A 640 -14.70 27.24 9.80
CA GLU A 640 -15.37 26.17 9.08
C GLU A 640 -14.62 24.83 9.16
N GLY A 641 -13.37 24.82 9.67
CA GLY A 641 -12.52 23.65 9.71
C GLY A 641 -12.18 23.09 8.33
N ARG A 642 -12.30 23.88 7.29
CA ARG A 642 -12.06 23.49 5.90
C ARG A 642 -11.47 24.63 5.09
N LEU A 643 -10.75 24.27 4.04
CA LEU A 643 -10.20 25.23 3.08
C LEU A 643 -10.43 24.72 1.65
N THR A 644 -10.95 25.56 0.78
CA THR A 644 -11.11 25.23 -0.65
C THR A 644 -9.88 25.67 -1.42
N ASP A 645 -9.25 24.73 -2.14
CA ASP A 645 -8.08 25.04 -2.96
C ASP A 645 -8.46 25.73 -4.28
N ALA A 646 -7.45 26.19 -5.02
CA ALA A 646 -7.67 26.88 -6.30
C ALA A 646 -8.28 25.98 -7.39
N GLN A 647 -8.27 24.67 -7.20
CA GLN A 647 -8.89 23.67 -8.08
C GLN A 647 -10.37 23.39 -7.69
N GLY A 648 -10.87 24.03 -6.63
CA GLY A 648 -12.23 23.83 -6.14
C GLY A 648 -12.41 22.65 -5.21
N ARG A 649 -11.32 21.99 -4.79
CA ARG A 649 -11.35 20.86 -3.86
C ARG A 649 -11.36 21.38 -2.43
N THR A 650 -12.19 20.80 -1.58
CA THR A 650 -12.27 21.13 -0.16
C THR A 650 -11.36 20.22 0.63
N VAL A 651 -10.47 20.83 1.43
CA VAL A 651 -9.55 20.15 2.34
C VAL A 651 -10.01 20.33 3.78
N ASP A 652 -10.09 19.25 4.53
CA ASP A 652 -10.60 19.23 5.91
C ASP A 652 -9.45 19.45 6.92
N PHE A 653 -9.64 20.42 7.83
CA PHE A 653 -8.72 20.76 8.91
C PHE A 653 -9.28 20.42 10.31
N ARG A 654 -10.44 19.76 10.41
CA ARG A 654 -11.09 19.45 11.71
C ARG A 654 -10.23 18.56 12.61
N ASN A 655 -9.41 17.72 12.00
CA ASN A 655 -8.52 16.79 12.71
C ASN A 655 -7.11 17.36 12.94
N THR A 656 -6.83 18.57 12.48
CA THR A 656 -5.53 19.23 12.66
C THR A 656 -5.50 20.10 13.93
N VAL A 657 -4.30 20.25 14.47
CA VAL A 657 -4.02 21.25 15.51
C VAL A 657 -3.27 22.40 14.86
N ILE A 658 -3.83 23.60 14.90
CA ILE A 658 -3.23 24.80 14.32
C ILE A 658 -2.41 25.54 15.39
N ILE A 659 -1.14 25.73 15.13
CA ILE A 659 -0.23 26.49 15.99
C ILE A 659 0.37 27.64 15.18
N MET A 660 0.33 28.81 15.72
CA MET A 660 0.96 30.00 15.16
C MET A 660 2.00 30.52 16.15
N THR A 661 3.24 30.75 15.73
CA THR A 661 4.23 31.37 16.61
C THR A 661 4.42 32.84 16.27
N SER A 662 4.72 33.62 17.26
CA SER A 662 5.07 35.03 17.07
C SER A 662 6.09 35.52 18.11
N ASN A 663 6.92 36.46 17.67
CA ASN A 663 7.89 37.14 18.53
C ASN A 663 7.37 38.49 19.04
N VAL A 664 6.10 38.81 18.78
CA VAL A 664 5.44 40.03 19.25
C VAL A 664 5.39 40.02 20.78
N GLY A 665 5.68 41.12 21.42
CA GLY A 665 5.76 41.23 22.89
C GLY A 665 7.07 40.69 23.49
N ALA A 666 8.01 40.24 22.68
CA ALA A 666 9.30 39.73 23.18
C ALA A 666 10.08 40.76 24.01
N ARG A 667 10.00 42.02 23.65
CA ARG A 667 10.67 43.13 24.40
C ARG A 667 10.01 43.36 25.77
N GLU A 668 8.71 43.29 25.84
CA GLU A 668 7.93 43.45 27.07
C GLU A 668 8.19 42.30 28.04
N ILE A 669 8.36 41.06 27.51
CA ILE A 669 8.67 39.85 28.28
C ILE A 669 10.14 39.91 28.77
N ALA A 670 11.08 40.34 27.94
CA ALA A 670 12.52 40.40 28.26
C ALA A 670 12.86 41.49 29.30
N GLN A 671 12.14 42.63 29.31
CA GLN A 671 12.36 43.72 30.28
C GLN A 671 11.96 43.33 31.72
N THR A 672 11.32 42.18 31.93
CA THR A 672 10.88 41.69 33.23
C THR A 672 11.95 40.89 33.98
N THR A 673 13.09 40.57 33.33
CA THR A 673 14.22 39.88 33.96
C THR A 673 15.14 40.95 34.58
N PRO A 674 15.30 41.01 35.89
CA PRO A 674 16.18 42.03 36.51
C PRO A 674 17.61 41.69 36.18
N LEU A 675 18.22 42.48 35.25
CA LEU A 675 19.68 42.63 35.18
C LEU A 675 20.17 43.14 36.54
N GLY A 676 20.80 42.26 37.32
CA GLY A 676 21.31 42.57 38.63
C GLY A 676 22.12 43.87 38.66
N PHE A 677 21.54 44.90 39.31
CA PHE A 677 22.27 45.85 40.15
C PHE A 677 21.26 46.75 40.87
N SER A 678 21.36 46.74 42.19
CA SER A 678 20.91 47.71 43.19
C SER A 678 19.45 47.81 43.56
N GLY A 679 19.22 47.47 44.86
CA GLY A 679 18.48 48.17 45.85
C GLY A 679 16.99 48.39 45.68
N ASN A 680 16.21 47.69 46.48
CA ASN A 680 14.86 48.05 47.00
C ASN A 680 13.92 48.82 46.04
N ASP A 681 12.85 48.15 45.62
CA ASP A 681 11.67 48.64 44.91
C ASP A 681 11.56 48.35 43.39
N HIS A 682 11.78 47.09 43.00
CA HIS A 682 11.18 46.60 41.78
C HIS A 682 10.47 45.25 42.01
N ALA A 683 9.24 45.34 42.47
CA ALA A 683 8.28 44.25 42.26
C ALA A 683 8.17 44.09 40.76
N GLY A 684 8.76 43.02 40.19
CA GLY A 684 8.63 42.64 38.81
C GLY A 684 7.17 42.61 38.41
N LEU A 685 6.85 43.09 37.20
CA LEU A 685 5.48 43.08 36.67
C LEU A 685 4.87 41.69 36.90
N SER A 686 3.68 41.69 37.45
CA SER A 686 2.96 40.41 37.64
C SER A 686 2.69 39.73 36.28
N ASP A 687 2.63 38.40 36.26
CA ASP A 687 2.29 37.62 35.03
C ASP A 687 1.03 38.14 34.34
N LYS A 688 0.08 38.67 35.09
CA LYS A 688 -1.15 39.28 34.59
C LYS A 688 -0.86 40.58 33.82
N GLU A 689 0.08 41.39 34.29
CA GLU A 689 0.45 42.68 33.65
C GLU A 689 1.24 42.39 32.35
N ILE A 690 2.15 41.42 32.37
CA ILE A 690 2.87 40.98 31.14
C ILE A 690 1.87 40.51 30.08
N LYS A 691 0.95 39.59 30.46
CA LYS A 691 -0.10 39.10 29.60
C LYS A 691 -0.98 40.22 29.04
N SER A 692 -1.32 41.20 29.87
CA SER A 692 -2.11 42.38 29.47
C SER A 692 -1.39 43.25 28.42
N ARG A 693 -0.10 43.50 28.61
CA ARG A 693 0.73 44.30 27.68
C ARG A 693 0.90 43.57 26.35
N VAL A 694 1.28 42.30 26.40
CA VAL A 694 1.40 41.46 25.21
C VAL A 694 0.11 41.39 24.43
N MET A 695 -1.04 41.24 25.11
CA MET A 695 -2.35 41.26 24.50
C MET A 695 -2.70 42.62 23.87
N ALA A 696 -2.22 43.75 24.45
CA ALA A 696 -2.41 45.06 23.86
C ALA A 696 -1.62 45.24 22.55
N GLU A 697 -0.41 44.71 22.47
CA GLU A 697 0.39 44.71 21.25
C GLU A 697 -0.20 43.81 20.18
N MET A 698 -0.70 42.62 20.58
CA MET A 698 -1.39 41.70 19.68
C MET A 698 -2.63 42.33 19.03
N LYS A 699 -3.45 43.09 19.78
CA LYS A 699 -4.62 43.81 19.27
C LYS A 699 -4.29 44.93 18.27
N LYS A 700 -3.06 45.42 18.26
CA LYS A 700 -2.61 46.41 17.25
C LYS A 700 -2.28 45.74 15.91
N LEU A 701 -1.76 44.52 15.95
CA LEU A 701 -1.28 43.78 14.77
C LEU A 701 -2.36 42.90 14.14
N PHE A 702 -3.17 42.24 14.97
CA PHE A 702 -4.18 41.29 14.50
C PHE A 702 -5.59 41.83 14.66
N ARG A 703 -6.45 41.55 13.69
CA ARG A 703 -7.86 41.95 13.74
C ARG A 703 -8.57 41.25 14.92
N PRO A 704 -9.47 41.90 15.64
CA PRO A 704 -10.21 41.34 16.77
C PRO A 704 -10.95 40.03 16.41
N GLU A 705 -11.54 40.00 15.20
CA GLU A 705 -12.24 38.80 14.70
C GLU A 705 -11.34 37.57 14.61
N PHE A 706 -10.07 37.73 14.24
CA PHE A 706 -9.09 36.67 14.18
C PHE A 706 -8.74 36.14 15.59
N LEU A 707 -8.43 37.07 16.52
CA LEU A 707 -8.07 36.71 17.88
C LEU A 707 -9.21 36.00 18.63
N ASN A 708 -10.49 36.33 18.33
CA ASN A 708 -11.64 35.71 18.95
C ASN A 708 -11.92 34.26 18.45
N ARG A 709 -11.25 33.81 17.39
CA ARG A 709 -11.37 32.45 16.83
C ARG A 709 -10.34 31.48 17.36
N ILE A 710 -9.35 31.99 18.08
CA ILE A 710 -8.26 31.22 18.64
C ILE A 710 -8.69 30.67 19.99
N ASP A 711 -8.44 29.38 20.25
CA ASP A 711 -8.84 28.71 21.49
C ASP A 711 -8.05 29.23 22.68
N GLU A 712 -6.71 29.42 22.50
CA GLU A 712 -5.86 29.87 23.60
C GLU A 712 -4.64 30.67 23.07
N ILE A 713 -4.28 31.73 23.76
CA ILE A 713 -3.07 32.50 23.51
C ILE A 713 -2.09 32.21 24.65
N ILE A 714 -0.99 31.55 24.30
CA ILE A 714 -0.01 31.02 25.24
C ILE A 714 1.25 31.88 25.22
N VAL A 715 1.63 32.44 26.37
CA VAL A 715 2.81 33.28 26.53
C VAL A 715 3.96 32.46 27.08
N PHE A 716 5.04 32.38 26.34
CA PHE A 716 6.29 31.73 26.77
C PHE A 716 7.16 32.74 27.51
N LYS A 717 7.66 32.36 28.69
CA LYS A 717 8.55 33.17 29.54
C LYS A 717 10.00 32.99 29.08
N SER A 718 10.85 33.95 29.45
CA SER A 718 12.30 33.78 29.28
C SER A 718 12.79 32.63 30.14
N LEU A 719 13.77 31.87 29.66
CA LEU A 719 14.37 30.76 30.40
C LEU A 719 15.30 31.27 31.51
N THR A 720 15.29 30.59 32.66
CA THR A 720 16.25 30.83 33.73
C THR A 720 17.56 30.08 33.48
N ASP A 721 18.67 30.52 34.12
CA ASP A 721 19.97 29.85 33.97
C ASP A 721 19.91 28.37 34.38
N GLU A 722 19.06 28.03 35.37
CA GLU A 722 18.85 26.65 35.80
C GLU A 722 18.14 25.84 34.76
N GLN A 723 17.11 26.40 34.08
CA GLN A 723 16.40 25.77 32.99
C GLN A 723 17.30 25.58 31.76
N ILE A 724 18.17 26.55 31.46
CA ILE A 724 19.14 26.45 30.37
C ILE A 724 20.16 25.33 30.65
N ALA A 725 20.62 25.18 31.89
CA ALA A 725 21.50 24.09 32.27
C ALA A 725 20.80 22.72 32.09
N GLN A 726 19.51 22.60 32.40
CA GLN A 726 18.73 21.39 32.16
C GLN A 726 18.59 21.11 30.65
N ILE A 727 18.41 22.13 29.80
CA ILE A 727 18.36 21.99 28.35
C ILE A 727 19.71 21.48 27.80
N VAL A 728 20.85 21.98 28.33
CA VAL A 728 22.16 21.45 27.98
C VAL A 728 22.27 19.96 28.27
N GLU A 729 21.84 19.52 29.47
CA GLU A 729 21.85 18.11 29.84
C GLU A 729 20.99 17.28 28.91
N LEU A 730 19.82 17.79 28.51
CA LEU A 730 18.91 17.10 27.59
C LEU A 730 19.53 16.96 26.17
N MET A 731 20.20 18.01 25.67
CA MET A 731 20.92 17.97 24.38
C MET A 731 22.15 17.06 24.42
N VAL A 732 22.86 17.01 25.56
CA VAL A 732 24.00 16.12 25.75
C VAL A 732 23.56 14.66 25.90
N ALA A 733 22.33 14.40 26.39
CA ALA A 733 21.79 13.04 26.45
C ALA A 733 21.70 12.40 25.03
N ASP A 734 21.36 13.17 24.00
CA ASP A 734 21.36 12.69 22.62
C ASP A 734 22.79 12.34 22.14
N LEU A 735 23.78 13.14 22.53
CA LEU A 735 25.19 12.84 22.23
C LEU A 735 25.63 11.58 22.98
N ARG A 736 25.24 11.45 24.27
CA ARG A 736 25.54 10.27 25.08
C ARG A 736 25.00 9.00 24.45
N GLU A 737 23.79 8.97 23.96
CA GLU A 737 23.22 7.80 23.28
C GLU A 737 24.00 7.44 22.00
N ARG A 738 24.39 8.44 21.20
CA ARG A 738 25.24 8.21 20.02
C ARG A 738 26.60 7.61 20.39
N MET A 739 27.18 8.04 21.49
CA MET A 739 28.44 7.50 21.99
C MET A 739 28.30 6.08 22.57
N ILE A 740 27.19 5.79 23.27
CA ILE A 740 26.89 4.44 23.77
C ILE A 740 26.76 3.44 22.61
N ALA A 741 26.22 3.87 21.47
CA ALA A 741 26.16 3.04 20.25
C ALA A 741 27.56 2.66 19.73
N GLN A 742 28.58 3.49 20.04
CA GLN A 742 30.00 3.23 19.74
C GLN A 742 30.75 2.58 20.93
N ASN A 743 30.01 2.11 21.96
CA ASN A 743 30.55 1.56 23.18
C ASN A 743 31.45 2.55 23.95
N MET A 744 31.08 3.82 23.98
CA MET A 744 31.71 4.91 24.76
C MET A 744 30.63 5.67 25.54
N SER A 745 31.02 6.44 26.56
CA SER A 745 30.08 7.28 27.30
C SER A 745 30.70 8.61 27.66
N ILE A 746 29.85 9.63 27.91
CA ILE A 746 30.28 10.96 28.31
C ILE A 746 29.50 11.42 29.54
N ASN A 747 30.21 12.01 30.52
CA ASN A 747 29.62 12.64 31.69
C ASN A 747 30.10 14.10 31.76
N LEU A 748 29.20 15.02 32.05
CA LEU A 748 29.51 16.40 32.28
C LEU A 748 29.47 16.73 33.79
N THR A 749 30.44 17.52 34.25
CA THR A 749 30.33 18.08 35.60
C THR A 749 29.34 19.26 35.60
N PRO A 750 28.74 19.60 36.75
CA PRO A 750 27.86 20.78 36.86
C PRO A 750 28.58 22.11 36.46
N ALA A 751 29.91 22.17 36.59
CA ALA A 751 30.70 23.30 36.17
C ALA A 751 30.79 23.38 34.64
N ALA A 752 31.05 22.29 33.96
CA ALA A 752 31.05 22.18 32.50
C ALA A 752 29.68 22.53 31.89
N THR A 753 28.60 22.01 32.47
CA THR A 753 27.22 22.34 32.05
C THR A 753 26.93 23.84 32.17
N LYS A 754 27.36 24.49 33.27
CA LYS A 754 27.20 25.95 33.45
C LYS A 754 28.04 26.76 32.46
N LEU A 755 29.27 26.34 32.14
CA LEU A 755 30.09 27.00 31.13
C LEU A 755 29.45 26.95 29.77
N ILE A 756 29.00 25.78 29.34
CA ILE A 756 28.29 25.60 28.06
C ILE A 756 27.00 26.45 28.04
N ALA A 757 26.24 26.45 29.11
CA ALA A 757 25.03 27.26 29.24
C ALA A 757 25.34 28.77 29.10
N LYS A 758 26.40 29.27 29.76
CA LYS A 758 26.83 30.67 29.69
C LYS A 758 27.26 31.06 28.26
N GLU A 759 28.10 30.26 27.62
CA GLU A 759 28.58 30.50 26.26
C GLU A 759 27.51 30.32 25.17
N GLY A 760 26.52 29.47 25.43
CA GLY A 760 25.44 29.15 24.52
C GLY A 760 24.18 29.98 24.71
N THR A 761 24.16 30.96 25.60
CA THR A 761 22.98 31.79 25.86
C THR A 761 23.21 33.22 25.42
N ASP A 762 22.29 33.78 24.68
CA ASP A 762 22.22 35.16 24.25
C ASP A 762 20.92 35.78 24.75
N THR A 763 20.97 36.95 25.28
CA THR A 763 19.80 37.70 25.79
C THR A 763 18.73 37.94 24.71
N THR A 764 19.14 37.99 23.43
CA THR A 764 18.29 38.25 22.28
C THR A 764 17.78 36.97 21.62
N PHE A 765 18.60 35.90 21.58
CA PHE A 765 18.33 34.65 20.86
C PHE A 765 18.01 33.46 21.75
N GLY A 766 17.99 33.67 23.10
CA GLY A 766 17.66 32.63 24.08
C GLY A 766 18.57 31.42 24.02
N ALA A 767 18.01 30.22 24.05
CA ALA A 767 18.75 28.96 23.98
C ALA A 767 19.10 28.49 22.54
N ARG A 768 18.79 29.26 21.48
CA ARG A 768 19.10 28.89 20.08
C ARG A 768 20.59 28.70 19.79
N PRO A 769 21.50 29.48 20.35
CA PRO A 769 22.94 29.29 20.16
C PRO A 769 23.54 28.08 20.89
N LEU A 770 22.82 27.48 21.87
CA LEU A 770 23.32 26.36 22.68
C LEU A 770 23.83 25.20 21.82
N ARG A 771 23.10 24.84 20.76
CA ARG A 771 23.52 23.77 19.86
C ARG A 771 24.88 24.01 19.24
N ARG A 772 25.16 25.25 18.84
CA ARG A 772 26.47 25.65 18.30
C ARG A 772 27.54 25.67 19.39
N ALA A 773 27.18 26.08 20.61
CA ALA A 773 28.12 26.04 21.73
C ALA A 773 28.48 24.60 22.09
N ILE A 774 27.52 23.68 22.16
CA ILE A 774 27.75 22.26 22.39
C ILE A 774 28.62 21.67 21.27
N GLN A 775 28.32 21.97 20.01
CA GLN A 775 29.16 21.54 18.89
C GLN A 775 30.58 22.01 19.02
N ARG A 776 30.79 23.31 19.18
CA ARG A 776 32.13 23.93 19.25
C ARG A 776 32.94 23.51 20.47
N LEU A 777 32.31 23.47 21.63
CA LEU A 777 33.03 23.26 22.92
C LEU A 777 33.14 21.76 23.25
N LEU A 778 32.22 20.93 22.80
CA LEU A 778 32.15 19.54 23.22
C LEU A 778 32.32 18.57 22.03
N GLU A 779 31.47 18.65 20.96
CA GLU A 779 31.48 17.67 19.88
C GLU A 779 32.76 17.72 19.02
N ASP A 780 33.18 18.92 18.60
CA ASP A 780 34.35 19.09 17.73
C ASP A 780 35.66 18.66 18.43
N PRO A 781 35.97 19.10 19.68
CA PRO A 781 37.20 18.66 20.36
C PRO A 781 37.16 17.17 20.70
N LEU A 782 35.99 16.63 21.07
CA LEU A 782 35.84 15.21 21.37
C LEU A 782 36.07 14.35 20.11
N SER A 783 35.54 14.79 18.96
CA SER A 783 35.73 14.12 17.67
C SER A 783 37.20 14.06 17.26
N GLU A 784 37.94 15.15 17.41
CA GLU A 784 39.37 15.19 17.13
C GLU A 784 40.14 14.19 18.02
N GLN A 785 39.87 14.18 19.33
CA GLN A 785 40.51 13.26 20.26
C GLN A 785 40.17 11.79 20.01
N ILE A 786 38.95 11.48 19.53
CA ILE A 786 38.56 10.13 19.12
C ILE A 786 39.34 9.71 17.87
N LEU A 787 39.48 10.58 16.89
CA LEU A 787 40.23 10.33 15.65
C LEU A 787 41.72 10.19 15.90
N GLU A 788 42.28 10.93 16.87
CA GLU A 788 43.67 10.79 17.34
C GLU A 788 43.91 9.48 18.10
N GLY A 789 42.85 8.69 18.41
CA GLY A 789 42.96 7.43 19.13
C GLY A 789 43.14 7.58 20.65
N LYS A 790 42.89 8.76 21.20
CA LYS A 790 42.98 9.01 22.64
C LYS A 790 41.89 8.25 23.42
N TRP A 791 40.69 8.07 22.82
CA TRP A 791 39.56 7.38 23.37
C TRP A 791 39.31 6.08 22.58
N GLN A 792 39.23 4.95 23.32
CA GLN A 792 38.99 3.63 22.74
C GLN A 792 37.60 3.13 23.13
N SER A 793 37.10 2.09 22.41
CA SER A 793 35.87 1.40 22.78
C SER A 793 35.94 0.92 24.22
N GLY A 794 34.93 1.27 25.02
CA GLY A 794 34.88 1.04 26.47
C GLY A 794 35.29 2.25 27.31
N SER A 795 35.75 3.37 26.72
CA SER A 795 36.12 4.58 27.44
C SER A 795 34.91 5.38 27.91
N ILE A 796 35.02 5.93 29.12
CA ILE A 796 34.12 6.93 29.66
C ILE A 796 34.90 8.23 29.69
N VAL A 797 34.31 9.32 29.12
CA VAL A 797 34.92 10.63 29.07
C VAL A 797 34.24 11.54 30.07
N ASP A 798 34.93 11.94 31.11
CA ASP A 798 34.46 12.92 32.06
C ASP A 798 34.93 14.30 31.59
N VAL A 799 33.97 15.22 31.44
CA VAL A 799 34.21 16.59 30.96
C VAL A 799 34.06 17.56 32.11
N ASP A 800 35.11 18.31 32.38
CA ASP A 800 35.18 19.35 33.39
C ASP A 800 35.68 20.68 32.83
N VAL A 801 35.70 21.70 33.63
CA VAL A 801 36.25 23.01 33.26
C VAL A 801 37.73 23.03 33.60
N ASP A 802 38.56 23.60 32.74
CA ASP A 802 40.00 23.77 32.95
C ASP A 802 40.31 24.78 34.12
N GLU A 803 41.56 24.87 34.52
CA GLU A 803 41.99 25.79 35.60
C GLU A 803 41.75 27.28 35.25
N SER A 804 41.61 27.61 33.96
CA SER A 804 41.32 28.98 33.53
C SER A 804 39.82 29.33 33.67
N GLY A 805 38.96 28.35 33.73
CA GLY A 805 37.53 28.56 33.77
C GLY A 805 36.86 28.91 32.42
N GLU A 806 37.63 28.87 31.30
CA GLU A 806 37.22 29.32 29.97
C GLU A 806 37.06 28.15 28.97
N ASN A 807 37.70 26.99 29.22
CA ASN A 807 37.64 25.84 28.30
C ASN A 807 37.21 24.56 29.00
N LEU A 808 36.79 23.54 28.20
CA LEU A 808 36.48 22.23 28.68
C LEU A 808 37.71 21.31 28.64
N GLU A 809 37.93 20.57 29.69
CA GLU A 809 39.00 19.56 29.81
C GLU A 809 38.36 18.15 29.78
N PHE A 810 38.96 17.25 28.99
CA PHE A 810 38.45 15.87 28.80
C PHE A 810 39.37 14.90 29.55
N LYS A 811 38.82 14.17 30.53
CA LYS A 811 39.54 13.23 31.40
C LYS A 811 39.01 11.83 31.25
N GLN A 812 39.86 10.83 31.49
CA GLN A 812 39.41 9.45 31.56
C GLN A 812 38.53 9.23 32.79
N GLY A 813 37.25 8.92 32.59
CA GLY A 813 36.32 8.57 33.65
C GLY A 813 36.46 7.11 34.09
N SER A 814 35.88 6.81 35.25
CA SER A 814 35.82 5.45 35.82
C SER A 814 34.40 4.90 35.75
N GLY A 815 34.25 3.63 35.39
CA GLY A 815 32.95 2.96 35.35
C GLY A 815 32.82 1.97 34.21
N VAL A 816 31.60 1.52 33.98
CA VAL A 816 31.23 0.64 32.84
C VAL A 816 30.29 1.41 31.92
N VAL A 817 30.56 1.38 30.60
CA VAL A 817 29.69 2.00 29.62
C VAL A 817 28.28 1.43 29.77
N PRO A 818 27.24 2.24 29.97
CA PRO A 818 25.87 1.76 30.09
C PRO A 818 25.48 0.97 28.84
N ALA A 819 24.67 -0.08 29.01
CA ALA A 819 24.09 -0.74 27.86
C ALA A 819 23.21 0.26 27.08
N PRO A 820 23.19 0.22 25.74
CA PRO A 820 22.32 1.09 24.96
C PRO A 820 20.89 0.95 25.48
N ARG A 821 20.30 2.03 25.92
CA ARG A 821 18.88 2.05 26.26
C ARG A 821 18.18 1.70 24.96
N LYS A 822 17.47 0.55 24.92
CA LYS A 822 16.44 0.39 23.90
C LYS A 822 15.59 1.63 24.02
N ARG A 823 15.55 2.45 22.98
CA ARG A 823 14.60 3.54 22.91
C ARG A 823 13.24 2.91 23.21
N ASP A 824 12.74 3.11 24.40
CA ASP A 824 11.35 2.94 24.75
C ASP A 824 10.56 4.09 24.08
N SER A 825 10.81 4.23 22.79
CA SER A 825 9.93 4.99 21.92
C SER A 825 8.69 4.14 21.76
N ILE A 826 7.60 4.79 21.60
CA ILE A 826 6.30 4.43 21.02
C ILE A 826 6.31 3.18 20.08
N ALA A 827 7.45 2.74 19.54
CA ALA A 827 7.71 1.40 19.02
C ALA A 827 7.39 0.27 20.01
N ARG A 828 7.33 0.52 21.31
CA ARG A 828 6.90 -0.48 22.31
C ARG A 828 5.40 -0.70 22.30
N ASP A 829 4.59 0.33 22.03
CA ASP A 829 3.15 0.13 21.84
C ASP A 829 2.87 -0.52 20.48
N ALA A 830 3.69 -0.25 19.45
CA ALA A 830 3.67 -0.99 18.19
C ALA A 830 4.27 -2.41 18.36
N GLU A 831 5.30 -2.62 19.17
CA GLU A 831 5.80 -3.94 19.54
C GLU A 831 4.87 -4.69 20.51
N LEU A 832 4.15 -4.01 21.41
CA LEU A 832 3.08 -4.62 22.21
C LEU A 832 1.82 -4.90 21.36
N LEU A 833 1.54 -4.12 20.37
CA LEU A 833 0.56 -4.44 19.32
C LEU A 833 1.08 -5.53 18.38
N LEU A 834 2.37 -5.56 18.07
CA LEU A 834 3.03 -6.61 17.27
C LEU A 834 3.36 -7.86 18.10
N THR A 835 3.56 -7.79 19.42
CA THR A 835 3.72 -8.97 20.31
C THR A 835 2.39 -9.55 20.76
N ASN A 836 1.32 -8.81 20.75
CA ASN A 836 -0.05 -9.36 20.74
C ASN A 836 -0.44 -9.91 19.35
N TYR A 837 0.20 -9.45 18.28
CA TYR A 837 0.31 -10.11 17.00
C TYR A 837 1.63 -10.87 16.99
N ASP A 838 1.56 -12.11 17.34
CA ASP A 838 2.64 -13.08 17.20
C ASP A 838 2.95 -13.31 15.70
N LEU A 839 3.40 -12.25 15.03
CA LEU A 839 4.10 -12.34 13.76
C LEU A 839 5.48 -12.88 14.11
N GLY A 840 5.55 -14.21 14.25
CA GLY A 840 6.81 -14.90 14.37
C GLY A 840 7.73 -14.44 13.25
N HIS A 841 8.90 -14.03 13.60
CA HIS A 841 9.97 -13.77 12.67
C HIS A 841 10.04 -14.91 11.64
N ALA A 842 9.46 -14.67 10.46
CA ALA A 842 9.93 -15.35 9.27
C ALA A 842 11.39 -14.93 9.14
N GLY A 843 12.30 -15.84 9.45
CA GLY A 843 13.72 -15.57 9.50
C GLY A 843 14.20 -14.98 8.19
N LEU A 844 14.49 -13.69 8.21
CA LEU A 844 15.49 -13.17 7.31
C LEU A 844 16.82 -13.77 7.74
N PRO A 845 17.60 -14.42 6.84
CA PRO A 845 18.88 -14.96 7.18
C PRO A 845 19.76 -13.81 7.68
N SER A 846 20.20 -13.89 8.93
CA SER A 846 21.26 -13.07 9.46
C SER A 846 22.44 -13.14 8.48
N ALA A 847 22.83 -11.98 7.93
CA ALA A 847 24.07 -11.84 7.18
C ALA A 847 25.21 -12.26 8.11
N GLY A 848 25.66 -13.47 7.95
CA GLY A 848 26.83 -14.00 8.62
C GLY A 848 28.04 -13.19 8.19
N SER A 849 28.71 -12.59 9.17
CA SER A 849 30.05 -12.05 9.05
C SER A 849 31.01 -13.17 8.66
N GLY A 850 31.21 -13.37 7.37
CA GLY A 850 32.27 -14.18 6.79
C GLY A 850 33.37 -13.26 6.28
N GLY A 851 34.43 -13.09 7.07
CA GLY A 851 35.67 -12.52 6.60
C GLY A 851 36.25 -13.38 5.48
N GLY A 852 36.41 -12.78 4.32
CA GLY A 852 37.09 -13.36 3.17
C GLY A 852 37.91 -12.30 2.49
N THR A 853 39.19 -12.32 2.74
CA THR A 853 40.23 -11.61 1.99
C THR A 853 40.14 -11.97 0.50
N ALA A 854 40.01 -10.98 -0.36
CA ALA A 854 40.28 -11.14 -1.77
C ALA A 854 41.17 -10.02 -2.28
N SER A 855 42.33 -10.43 -2.71
CA SER A 855 43.34 -9.73 -3.48
C SER A 855 42.84 -9.33 -4.88
N GLY A 856 43.22 -8.16 -5.28
CA GLY A 856 43.69 -7.62 -6.55
C GLY A 856 43.21 -8.13 -7.90
N GLY A 857 42.92 -7.19 -8.74
CA GLY A 857 42.86 -7.37 -10.20
C GLY A 857 42.25 -6.16 -10.89
N ALA A 858 43.12 -5.32 -11.45
CA ALA A 858 42.76 -4.15 -12.23
C ALA A 858 42.43 -4.53 -13.69
N ALA A 859 41.86 -3.54 -14.37
CA ALA A 859 41.79 -3.29 -15.83
C ALA A 859 40.54 -3.86 -16.57
N ASP A 860 39.75 -3.16 -17.21
CA ASP A 860 39.55 -2.16 -18.27
C ASP A 860 38.12 -1.63 -18.25
#